data_fd24202b35c884fa5efdaccf17924b6c
#
_entry.id   fd24202b35c884fa5efdaccf17924b6c
#
_cell.length_a   1.000
_cell.length_b   1.000
_cell.length_c   1.000
_cell.angle_alpha   90.00
_cell.angle_beta   90.00
_cell.angle_gamma   90.00
#
_symmetry.space_group_name_H-M   'P 1'
#
loop_
_entity.id
_entity.type
_entity.pdbx_description
1 polymer ?
#
loop_
_entity_poly.entity_id
_entity_poly.type
_entity_poly.pdbx_seq_one_letter_code
_entity_poly.pdbx_strand_id
1 'polypeptide(L)'
;TSSPQEYDQAVFRLQNQYVQSYVDEEGKVIKFNMKPQTLLVDFDPHRMFIMQEQKSLIYNVNTDSSGNNHLRDRMASELKISPIITINKGKIQQVSATDIMAVVGEYSSSRGVKDEANDIPVDDNLFDIDEIKSEIERQAELGSKGGLKTEAHEGDGTGFDNTDKNDGNSNANTTGTDSNGGNDDTAASSTTDIENQIQILRNKFKTYYSRILFFAYLTEKKVTSLSDIIDISTESDSKRIMKNLDIDINILKLMVSHMYPFILTALDYKIQNINALSHDESITAMERAITAMGKFGKLSESEITTPISVATKMIELIPDEAFSSLARDNHHILDIASKMGEFAIVIFNRCTSLGIDINLYKDKILSIPTSSVAYEFTRKIYSILGMDISCIAEQFTSYDLLSIVDNTQNVDYAHIQKILSQNKCFADISLECVAEEVETLKFNAIVGNPPYQEDDGGAGASARPLYPYFVNMAKNFSSEYSTLIIPSKWYAGGKGLDEFRDSMLHDIKIRELHDCIHPEDIFPDTNNRGGICYLLWDDKYNNTESTNKIKIVTHEEAGKEYVDSRLLITRDLDIFIRNGKAISILDKVMPEDGTIKPLSDIISPRKPFGLEGNFVKDPGFHNSEDGLSTPIICYGKAKARGFIERSSVLSHAEWIDTWKVYMPYANNIGTELNDDNQNTFIGEPGSCCTETFLSVGHTLGLSETTAKNLSNYMRTKFARFLLSLAKISQHGTSKTYRFVPIVDFNEKWTDEKLYKKFGLSQEEINCIETSIKPM
;
A
#
# COMPACT_ATOMS: atom_id res chain seq x y z
N THR A 1 -11.65 22.73 1.33
CA THR A 1 -12.58 22.26 2.37
C THR A 1 -12.69 20.75 2.33
N SER A 2 -12.71 20.11 3.47
CA SER A 2 -12.72 18.65 3.59
C SER A 2 -14.10 18.07 3.91
N SER A 3 -15.08 18.94 4.20
CA SER A 3 -16.43 18.49 4.53
C SER A 3 -17.51 19.29 3.78
N PRO A 4 -18.71 18.70 3.57
CA PRO A 4 -19.86 19.39 3.00
C PRO A 4 -20.27 20.64 3.78
N GLN A 5 -20.16 20.61 5.11
CA GLN A 5 -20.48 21.75 5.97
C GLN A 5 -19.52 22.93 5.77
N GLU A 6 -18.22 22.69 5.69
CA GLU A 6 -17.24 23.74 5.41
C GLU A 6 -17.43 24.32 4.01
N TYR A 7 -17.74 23.47 3.03
CA TYR A 7 -18.05 23.89 1.67
C TYR A 7 -19.29 24.83 1.67
N ASP A 8 -20.38 24.45 2.31
CA ASP A 8 -21.58 25.27 2.43
C ASP A 8 -21.34 26.60 3.16
N GLN A 9 -20.53 26.57 4.23
CA GLN A 9 -20.13 27.78 4.92
C GLN A 9 -19.31 28.71 4.04
N ALA A 10 -18.42 28.17 3.21
CA ALA A 10 -17.66 28.95 2.24
C ALA A 10 -18.58 29.56 1.18
N VAL A 11 -19.50 28.79 0.60
CA VAL A 11 -20.48 29.26 -0.37
C VAL A 11 -21.38 30.32 0.26
N PHE A 12 -21.90 30.12 1.49
CA PHE A 12 -22.71 31.07 2.20
C PHE A 12 -21.99 32.41 2.47
N ARG A 13 -20.72 32.36 2.89
CA ARG A 13 -19.90 33.56 3.08
C ARG A 13 -19.68 34.33 1.78
N LEU A 14 -19.57 33.63 0.66
CA LEU A 14 -19.43 34.21 -0.66
C LEU A 14 -20.73 34.87 -1.14
N GLN A 15 -21.90 34.36 -0.74
CA GLN A 15 -23.22 34.91 -1.08
C GLN A 15 -23.60 36.14 -0.30
N ASN A 16 -22.91 36.48 0.81
CA ASN A 16 -23.19 37.66 1.59
C ASN A 16 -23.01 38.93 0.75
N GLN A 17 -24.08 39.68 0.62
CA GLN A 17 -24.08 40.94 -0.11
C GLN A 17 -23.29 42.00 0.66
N TYR A 18 -22.47 42.76 -0.03
CA TYR A 18 -21.86 43.99 0.48
C TYR A 18 -22.64 45.18 -0.08
N VAL A 19 -23.57 45.71 0.71
CA VAL A 19 -24.44 46.82 0.30
C VAL A 19 -23.91 48.11 0.89
N GLN A 20 -23.52 49.04 0.02
CA GLN A 20 -23.24 50.40 0.37
C GLN A 20 -24.48 51.26 0.08
N SER A 21 -24.80 52.20 0.98
CA SER A 21 -25.87 53.16 0.76
C SER A 21 -25.29 54.55 0.69
N TYR A 22 -25.78 55.35 -0.24
CA TYR A 22 -25.51 56.77 -0.34
C TYR A 22 -26.81 57.53 -0.56
N VAL A 23 -26.82 58.80 -0.21
CA VAL A 23 -27.96 59.68 -0.39
C VAL A 23 -27.70 60.52 -1.63
N ASP A 24 -28.64 60.53 -2.60
CA ASP A 24 -28.55 61.34 -3.79
C ASP A 24 -28.85 62.82 -3.51
N GLU A 25 -28.75 63.66 -4.52
CA GLU A 25 -28.99 65.11 -4.41
C GLU A 25 -30.43 65.45 -4.06
N GLU A 26 -31.37 64.50 -4.24
CA GLU A 26 -32.78 64.63 -3.89
C GLU A 26 -33.09 64.12 -2.47
N GLY A 27 -32.10 63.67 -1.71
CA GLY A 27 -32.23 63.12 -0.37
C GLY A 27 -32.71 61.66 -0.33
N LYS A 28 -32.72 60.94 -1.43
CA LYS A 28 -33.15 59.54 -1.52
C LYS A 28 -31.97 58.59 -1.24
N VAL A 29 -32.22 57.62 -0.36
CA VAL A 29 -31.22 56.59 -0.07
C VAL A 29 -31.17 55.57 -1.18
N ILE A 30 -30.04 55.52 -1.91
CA ILE A 30 -29.76 54.53 -2.92
C ILE A 30 -28.84 53.45 -2.33
N LYS A 31 -29.26 52.20 -2.43
CA LYS A 31 -28.48 51.04 -1.98
C LYS A 31 -27.83 50.37 -3.19
N PHE A 32 -26.52 50.26 -3.14
CA PHE A 32 -25.72 49.59 -4.20
C PHE A 32 -25.10 48.29 -3.67
N ASN A 33 -25.39 47.18 -4.31
CA ASN A 33 -24.71 45.93 -4.01
C ASN A 33 -23.35 45.94 -4.71
N MET A 34 -22.29 46.16 -3.94
CA MET A 34 -20.93 46.21 -4.44
C MET A 34 -20.36 44.82 -4.78
N LYS A 35 -21.13 43.76 -4.47
CA LYS A 35 -20.76 42.37 -4.71
C LYS A 35 -21.91 41.65 -5.40
N PRO A 36 -22.24 42.02 -6.66
CA PRO A 36 -23.40 41.49 -7.36
C PRO A 36 -23.25 40.02 -7.77
N GLN A 37 -22.00 39.54 -7.95
CA GLN A 37 -21.69 38.17 -8.29
C GLN A 37 -20.44 37.72 -7.56
N THR A 38 -20.41 36.43 -7.20
CA THR A 38 -19.26 35.77 -6.61
C THR A 38 -19.08 34.42 -7.26
N LEU A 39 -17.84 34.08 -7.59
CA LEU A 39 -17.48 32.78 -8.17
C LEU A 39 -16.59 32.03 -7.19
N LEU A 40 -16.93 30.79 -6.94
CA LEU A 40 -16.05 29.81 -6.33
C LEU A 40 -15.45 28.98 -7.47
N VAL A 41 -14.13 29.02 -7.60
CA VAL A 41 -13.42 28.21 -8.61
C VAL A 41 -12.76 27.04 -7.89
N ASP A 42 -13.15 25.84 -8.26
CA ASP A 42 -12.49 24.61 -7.83
C ASP A 42 -11.81 23.97 -9.04
N PHE A 43 -10.57 23.55 -8.89
CA PHE A 43 -9.79 22.88 -9.93
C PHE A 43 -9.97 21.36 -9.92
N ASP A 44 -10.73 20.83 -8.94
CA ASP A 44 -11.11 19.42 -8.87
C ASP A 44 -12.64 19.27 -9.03
N PRO A 45 -13.12 19.06 -10.27
CA PRO A 45 -14.55 18.93 -10.52
C PRO A 45 -15.17 17.70 -9.85
N HIS A 46 -14.43 16.61 -9.69
CA HIS A 46 -14.92 15.40 -9.03
C HIS A 46 -15.23 15.67 -7.57
N ARG A 47 -14.37 16.40 -6.87
CA ARG A 47 -14.58 16.80 -5.48
C ARG A 47 -15.84 17.65 -5.31
N MET A 48 -16.08 18.59 -6.21
CA MET A 48 -17.31 19.41 -6.18
C MET A 48 -18.58 18.56 -6.32
N PHE A 49 -18.55 17.57 -7.20
CA PHE A 49 -19.69 16.68 -7.42
C PHE A 49 -19.96 15.79 -6.21
N ILE A 50 -18.92 15.23 -5.62
CA ILE A 50 -19.02 14.42 -4.39
C ILE A 50 -19.57 15.25 -3.24
N MET A 51 -19.07 16.48 -3.04
CA MET A 51 -19.58 17.38 -2.03
C MET A 51 -21.06 17.71 -2.24
N GLN A 52 -21.49 17.87 -3.49
CA GLN A 52 -22.91 18.13 -3.81
C GLN A 52 -23.79 16.89 -3.57
N GLU A 53 -23.28 15.68 -3.85
CA GLU A 53 -23.96 14.44 -3.50
C GLU A 53 -24.13 14.31 -1.98
N GLN A 54 -23.03 14.42 -1.24
CA GLN A 54 -23.03 14.32 0.22
C GLN A 54 -23.96 15.36 0.88
N LYS A 55 -23.92 16.59 0.39
CA LYS A 55 -24.85 17.64 0.83
C LYS A 55 -26.30 17.25 0.56
N SER A 56 -26.59 16.72 -0.61
CA SER A 56 -27.94 16.30 -0.99
C SER A 56 -28.44 15.12 -0.17
N LEU A 57 -27.55 14.21 0.24
CA LEU A 57 -27.85 13.10 1.16
C LEU A 57 -28.14 13.62 2.57
N ILE A 58 -27.34 14.55 3.10
CA ILE A 58 -27.52 15.15 4.44
C ILE A 58 -28.87 15.87 4.53
N TYR A 59 -29.26 16.61 3.50
CA TYR A 59 -30.53 17.36 3.50
C TYR A 59 -31.73 16.55 3.03
N ASN A 60 -31.56 15.30 2.68
CA ASN A 60 -32.65 14.42 2.28
C ASN A 60 -33.27 13.74 3.51
N VAL A 61 -34.16 14.42 4.20
CA VAL A 61 -34.85 13.94 5.40
C VAL A 61 -36.09 13.08 5.11
N ASN A 62 -36.38 12.72 3.87
CA ASN A 62 -37.57 11.98 3.52
C ASN A 62 -37.27 10.49 3.36
N THR A 63 -37.51 9.73 4.43
CA THR A 63 -37.22 8.30 4.53
C THR A 63 -38.20 7.41 3.73
N ASP A 64 -39.31 7.96 3.24
CA ASP A 64 -40.36 7.18 2.59
C ASP A 64 -40.17 7.02 1.08
N SER A 65 -39.19 7.70 0.47
CA SER A 65 -38.91 7.61 -0.95
C SER A 65 -37.55 6.99 -1.20
N SER A 66 -37.55 5.73 -1.52
CA SER A 66 -36.35 5.04 -1.99
C SER A 66 -36.00 5.41 -3.42
N GLY A 67 -34.72 5.70 -3.69
CA GLY A 67 -34.16 5.65 -5.01
C GLY A 67 -33.51 6.93 -5.52
N ASN A 68 -32.73 6.76 -6.58
CA ASN A 68 -31.94 7.79 -7.27
C ASN A 68 -32.75 9.00 -7.77
N ASN A 69 -34.05 8.84 -8.02
CA ASN A 69 -34.90 9.94 -8.49
C ASN A 69 -35.07 11.04 -7.44
N HIS A 70 -35.21 10.69 -6.17
CA HIS A 70 -35.39 11.67 -5.11
C HIS A 70 -34.09 12.44 -4.83
N LEU A 71 -32.96 11.74 -4.83
CA LEU A 71 -31.64 12.38 -4.73
C LEU A 71 -31.41 13.34 -5.91
N ARG A 72 -31.76 12.92 -7.12
CA ARG A 72 -31.69 13.78 -8.33
C ARG A 72 -32.52 15.05 -8.20
N ASP A 73 -33.78 14.94 -7.71
CA ASP A 73 -34.68 16.07 -7.56
C ASP A 73 -34.18 17.03 -6.45
N ARG A 74 -33.58 16.50 -5.38
CA ARG A 74 -32.94 17.30 -4.35
C ARG A 74 -31.71 18.02 -4.90
N MET A 75 -30.81 17.32 -5.60
CA MET A 75 -29.65 17.95 -6.27
C MET A 75 -30.09 19.03 -7.25
N ALA A 76 -31.14 18.77 -8.04
CA ALA A 76 -31.68 19.77 -8.97
C ALA A 76 -32.20 21.02 -8.23
N SER A 77 -32.77 20.87 -7.02
CA SER A 77 -33.21 21.98 -6.19
C SER A 77 -32.05 22.78 -5.64
N GLU A 78 -30.99 22.12 -5.18
CA GLU A 78 -29.76 22.76 -4.71
C GLU A 78 -29.02 23.51 -5.83
N LEU A 79 -28.95 22.92 -7.03
CA LEU A 79 -28.34 23.56 -8.21
C LEU A 79 -29.09 24.81 -8.70
N LYS A 80 -30.37 24.98 -8.34
CA LYS A 80 -31.09 26.24 -8.58
C LYS A 80 -30.63 27.37 -7.67
N ILE A 81 -30.16 27.01 -6.46
CA ILE A 81 -29.67 27.97 -5.46
C ILE A 81 -28.19 28.28 -5.70
N SER A 82 -27.40 27.26 -5.97
CA SER A 82 -25.97 27.36 -6.22
C SER A 82 -25.59 26.60 -7.51
N PRO A 83 -25.77 27.23 -8.69
CA PRO A 83 -25.50 26.57 -9.96
C PRO A 83 -23.99 26.29 -10.13
N ILE A 84 -23.69 25.10 -10.60
CA ILE A 84 -22.34 24.68 -11.02
C ILE A 84 -22.20 24.92 -12.52
N ILE A 85 -21.13 25.59 -12.90
CA ILE A 85 -20.80 25.92 -14.29
C ILE A 85 -19.48 25.25 -14.63
N THR A 86 -19.42 24.54 -15.74
CA THR A 86 -18.18 23.94 -16.25
C THR A 86 -17.84 24.51 -17.62
N ILE A 87 -16.55 24.43 -17.97
CA ILE A 87 -16.05 24.78 -19.31
C ILE A 87 -15.66 23.49 -20.01
N ASN A 88 -16.46 23.09 -20.97
CA ASN A 88 -16.19 21.89 -21.77
C ASN A 88 -15.88 22.30 -23.22
N LYS A 89 -14.68 21.96 -23.72
CA LYS A 89 -14.21 22.30 -25.06
C LYS A 89 -14.39 23.80 -25.41
N GLY A 90 -14.11 24.68 -24.43
CA GLY A 90 -14.22 26.14 -24.59
C GLY A 90 -15.64 26.69 -24.54
N LYS A 91 -16.66 25.88 -24.23
CA LYS A 91 -18.05 26.33 -24.04
C LYS A 91 -18.42 26.27 -22.57
N ILE A 92 -19.07 27.34 -22.09
CA ILE A 92 -19.63 27.41 -20.76
C ILE A 92 -20.95 26.61 -20.75
N GLN A 93 -21.05 25.64 -19.84
CA GLN A 93 -22.25 24.82 -19.66
C GLN A 93 -22.63 24.77 -18.18
N GLN A 94 -23.94 24.83 -17.91
CA GLN A 94 -24.45 24.58 -16.58
C GLN A 94 -24.57 23.07 -16.36
N VAL A 95 -24.04 22.60 -15.23
CA VAL A 95 -24.09 21.19 -14.84
C VAL A 95 -25.50 20.86 -14.32
N SER A 96 -26.06 19.76 -14.78
CA SER A 96 -27.35 19.23 -14.30
C SER A 96 -27.15 18.21 -13.18
N ALA A 97 -28.22 17.92 -12.44
CA ALA A 97 -28.19 16.85 -11.42
C ALA A 97 -27.86 15.49 -12.04
N THR A 98 -28.32 15.25 -13.29
CA THR A 98 -28.00 14.00 -14.01
C THR A 98 -26.51 13.88 -14.33
N ASP A 99 -25.85 14.99 -14.71
CA ASP A 99 -24.41 15.00 -14.98
C ASP A 99 -23.62 14.70 -13.70
N ILE A 100 -24.03 15.27 -12.56
CA ILE A 100 -23.40 14.99 -11.26
C ILE A 100 -23.57 13.52 -10.90
N MET A 101 -24.79 12.98 -11.02
CA MET A 101 -25.03 11.57 -10.70
C MET A 101 -24.25 10.60 -11.57
N ALA A 102 -24.07 10.92 -12.87
CA ALA A 102 -23.26 10.10 -13.76
C ALA A 102 -21.78 10.08 -13.32
N VAL A 103 -21.21 11.25 -13.05
CA VAL A 103 -19.79 11.36 -12.61
C VAL A 103 -19.58 10.74 -11.22
N VAL A 104 -20.50 10.97 -10.28
CA VAL A 104 -20.42 10.39 -8.93
C VAL A 104 -20.62 8.87 -9.01
N GLY A 105 -21.51 8.37 -9.88
CA GLY A 105 -21.67 6.95 -10.15
C GLY A 105 -20.37 6.30 -10.67
N GLU A 106 -19.73 6.94 -11.64
CA GLU A 106 -18.44 6.53 -12.17
C GLU A 106 -17.34 6.56 -11.08
N TYR A 107 -17.25 7.65 -10.36
CA TYR A 107 -16.29 7.81 -9.26
C TYR A 107 -16.55 6.82 -8.10
N SER A 108 -17.81 6.67 -7.69
CA SER A 108 -18.19 5.72 -6.64
C SER A 108 -17.99 4.26 -7.07
N SER A 109 -18.10 3.95 -8.36
CA SER A 109 -17.80 2.62 -8.90
C SER A 109 -16.31 2.33 -8.96
N SER A 110 -15.47 3.37 -9.13
CA SER A 110 -14.01 3.24 -9.19
C SER A 110 -13.35 3.24 -7.82
N ARG A 111 -14.02 3.74 -6.78
CA ARG A 111 -13.48 3.89 -5.43
C ARG A 111 -13.77 2.66 -4.57
N GLY A 112 -12.71 2.12 -3.94
CA GLY A 112 -12.85 0.98 -3.04
C GLY A 112 -13.61 1.31 -1.76
N VAL A 113 -14.35 0.33 -1.22
CA VAL A 113 -15.09 0.47 0.05
C VAL A 113 -14.17 0.85 1.22
N LYS A 114 -12.95 0.32 1.22
CA LYS A 114 -11.96 0.61 2.28
C LYS A 114 -11.50 2.06 2.26
N ASP A 115 -11.30 2.62 1.07
CA ASP A 115 -10.90 4.02 0.90
C ASP A 115 -12.04 4.98 1.27
N GLU A 116 -13.29 4.62 0.93
CA GLU A 116 -14.47 5.35 1.39
C GLU A 116 -14.52 5.39 2.93
N ALA A 117 -14.29 4.25 3.60
CA ALA A 117 -14.29 4.16 5.05
C ALA A 117 -13.20 5.05 5.69
N ASN A 118 -12.02 5.12 5.09
CA ASN A 118 -10.93 5.93 5.60
C ASN A 118 -11.21 7.43 5.54
N ASP A 119 -11.98 7.87 4.55
CA ASP A 119 -12.33 9.28 4.38
C ASP A 119 -13.51 9.74 5.23
N ILE A 120 -14.24 8.84 5.87
CA ILE A 120 -15.35 9.23 6.76
C ILE A 120 -14.78 9.94 8.01
N PRO A 121 -15.12 11.20 8.26
CA PRO A 121 -14.72 11.85 9.49
C PRO A 121 -15.46 11.20 10.68
N VAL A 122 -14.70 10.68 11.64
CA VAL A 122 -15.24 10.12 12.88
C VAL A 122 -15.17 11.22 13.94
N ASP A 123 -16.21 12.01 14.02
CA ASP A 123 -16.35 13.13 14.96
C ASP A 123 -17.59 12.94 15.86
N ASP A 124 -17.91 13.95 16.65
CA ASP A 124 -19.04 13.95 17.58
C ASP A 124 -20.42 13.90 16.88
N ASN A 125 -20.45 14.02 15.55
CA ASN A 125 -21.70 14.01 14.78
C ASN A 125 -22.08 12.64 14.22
N LEU A 126 -21.34 11.58 14.52
CA LEU A 126 -21.67 10.22 14.09
C LEU A 126 -22.72 9.56 14.99
N PHE A 127 -22.61 9.77 16.30
CA PHE A 127 -23.45 9.15 17.31
C PHE A 127 -24.06 10.20 18.24
N ASP A 128 -25.30 9.97 18.67
CA ASP A 128 -25.94 10.76 19.72
C ASP A 128 -25.38 10.38 21.09
N ILE A 129 -24.32 11.08 21.48
CA ILE A 129 -23.56 10.81 22.71
C ILE A 129 -24.40 11.05 23.95
N ASP A 130 -25.28 12.05 23.93
CA ASP A 130 -26.12 12.40 25.06
C ASP A 130 -27.21 11.34 25.29
N GLU A 131 -27.76 10.77 24.22
CA GLU A 131 -28.70 9.65 24.31
C GLU A 131 -28.02 8.37 24.83
N ILE A 132 -26.80 8.05 24.36
CA ILE A 132 -26.02 6.91 24.86
C ILE A 132 -25.72 7.07 26.36
N LYS A 133 -25.32 8.27 26.80
CA LYS A 133 -25.07 8.55 28.22
C LYS A 133 -26.35 8.36 29.05
N SER A 134 -27.45 8.93 28.59
CA SER A 134 -28.73 8.84 29.27
C SER A 134 -29.24 7.41 29.38
N GLU A 135 -29.07 6.59 28.36
CA GLU A 135 -29.47 5.16 28.36
C GLU A 135 -28.62 4.33 29.34
N ILE A 136 -27.31 4.57 29.39
CA ILE A 136 -26.40 3.86 30.31
C ILE A 136 -26.69 4.29 31.77
N GLU A 137 -26.93 5.57 32.03
CA GLU A 137 -27.32 6.07 33.35
C GLU A 137 -28.65 5.45 33.79
N ARG A 138 -29.63 5.38 32.89
CA ARG A 138 -30.93 4.75 33.16
C ARG A 138 -30.80 3.23 33.46
N GLN A 139 -29.91 2.50 32.75
CA GLN A 139 -29.63 1.09 33.00
C GLN A 139 -28.91 0.87 34.33
N ALA A 140 -28.00 1.77 34.70
CA ALA A 140 -27.34 1.74 36.00
C ALA A 140 -28.33 1.99 37.16
N GLU A 141 -29.24 2.93 37.03
CA GLU A 141 -30.29 3.24 38.01
C GLU A 141 -31.29 2.07 38.19
N LEU A 142 -31.61 1.34 37.13
CA LEU A 142 -32.52 0.20 37.15
C LEU A 142 -31.94 -1.07 37.79
N GLY A 143 -30.67 -1.01 38.24
CA GLY A 143 -30.00 -2.08 38.98
C GLY A 143 -29.87 -3.42 38.17
N SER A 144 -30.05 -3.38 36.84
CA SER A 144 -29.82 -4.51 35.99
C SER A 144 -28.32 -4.83 36.01
N LYS A 145 -27.93 -6.00 36.59
CA LYS A 145 -26.59 -6.60 36.52
C LYS A 145 -26.26 -7.05 35.07
N GLY A 146 -26.32 -6.14 34.16
CA GLY A 146 -26.08 -6.32 32.74
C GLY A 146 -25.31 -5.14 32.18
N GLY A 147 -24.22 -4.76 32.85
CA GLY A 147 -23.20 -3.97 32.18
C GLY A 147 -22.78 -4.74 30.92
N LEU A 148 -22.66 -4.06 29.81
CA LEU A 148 -22.01 -4.59 28.59
C LEU A 148 -20.65 -5.16 29.02
N LYS A 149 -20.62 -6.44 29.43
CA LYS A 149 -19.40 -7.19 29.49
C LYS A 149 -18.97 -7.36 28.03
N THR A 150 -18.14 -6.49 27.56
CA THR A 150 -17.17 -6.85 26.55
C THR A 150 -16.29 -7.88 27.22
N GLU A 151 -16.71 -9.15 27.17
CA GLU A 151 -15.74 -10.22 27.32
C GLU A 151 -14.75 -10.02 26.18
N ALA A 152 -13.58 -9.53 26.56
CA ALA A 152 -12.41 -9.73 25.75
C ALA A 152 -12.30 -11.25 25.63
N HIS A 153 -12.77 -11.81 24.53
CA HIS A 153 -12.33 -13.11 24.12
C HIS A 153 -10.83 -12.94 23.87
N GLU A 154 -10.05 -13.42 24.86
CA GLU A 154 -8.74 -13.96 24.57
C GLU A 154 -8.98 -15.12 23.59
N GLY A 155 -9.16 -14.80 22.35
CA GLY A 155 -9.19 -15.73 21.23
C GLY A 155 -7.75 -16.03 20.91
N ASP A 156 -7.42 -17.29 21.09
CA ASP A 156 -6.29 -17.99 20.51
C ASP A 156 -5.84 -17.38 19.18
N GLY A 157 -4.55 -17.02 19.11
CA GLY A 157 -3.94 -16.17 18.09
C GLY A 157 -4.08 -16.66 16.66
N THR A 158 -5.12 -16.23 15.98
CA THR A 158 -5.21 -16.19 14.54
C THR A 158 -5.55 -14.76 14.13
N GLY A 159 -4.52 -14.08 13.67
CA GLY A 159 -4.36 -12.70 13.35
C GLY A 159 -5.58 -11.94 12.84
N PHE A 160 -5.97 -10.95 13.57
CA PHE A 160 -6.50 -9.66 13.14
C PHE A 160 -6.51 -8.74 14.35
N ASP A 161 -5.34 -8.33 14.80
CA ASP A 161 -5.21 -7.23 15.74
C ASP A 161 -4.59 -6.02 15.02
N ASN A 162 -5.44 -5.22 14.38
CA ASN A 162 -5.09 -3.87 13.96
C ASN A 162 -5.56 -2.90 15.05
N THR A 163 -4.83 -2.88 16.16
CA THR A 163 -4.93 -1.76 17.07
C THR A 163 -3.88 -0.73 16.70
N ASP A 164 -4.33 0.37 16.08
CA ASP A 164 -3.58 1.61 16.07
C ASP A 164 -3.29 2.02 17.51
N LYS A 165 -2.10 1.71 18.00
CA LYS A 165 -1.60 2.26 19.25
C LYS A 165 -1.02 3.64 18.97
N ASN A 166 -1.80 4.64 19.29
CA ASN A 166 -1.30 5.99 19.45
C ASN A 166 -0.52 6.08 20.76
N ASP A 167 0.74 6.46 20.65
CA ASP A 167 1.68 6.62 21.77
C ASP A 167 1.22 7.70 22.77
N GLY A 168 1.02 7.28 23.99
CA GLY A 168 0.92 8.16 25.15
C GLY A 168 1.65 7.56 26.34
N ASN A 169 2.94 7.87 26.42
CA ASN A 169 3.83 7.52 27.52
C ASN A 169 3.39 8.19 28.82
N SER A 170 3.08 7.44 29.87
CA SER A 170 3.27 7.94 31.25
C SER A 170 3.50 6.77 32.22
N ASN A 171 4.74 6.66 32.65
CA ASN A 171 5.15 5.95 33.86
C ASN A 171 4.45 6.56 35.11
N ALA A 172 3.84 5.74 35.93
CA ALA A 172 3.67 6.05 37.34
C ALA A 172 3.72 4.77 38.18
N ASN A 173 4.82 4.64 38.86
CA ASN A 173 4.96 3.83 40.09
C ASN A 173 3.97 4.33 41.13
N THR A 174 3.21 3.45 41.77
CA THR A 174 2.57 3.74 43.04
C THR A 174 2.72 2.57 44.02
N THR A 175 3.47 2.85 45.02
CA THR A 175 3.49 2.13 46.32
C THR A 175 2.21 2.49 47.10
N GLY A 176 1.60 1.46 47.70
CA GLY A 176 0.38 1.63 48.49
C GLY A 176 0.60 2.29 49.84
N THR A 177 -0.46 2.91 50.32
CA THR A 177 -0.79 2.96 51.79
C THR A 177 -2.30 3.27 51.94
N ASP A 178 -2.94 2.51 52.85
CA ASP A 178 -4.34 2.63 53.27
C ASP A 178 -4.66 3.99 53.91
N SER A 179 -5.88 4.51 53.66
CA SER A 179 -6.75 5.02 54.74
C SER A 179 -8.14 5.47 54.25
N ASN A 180 -9.13 5.09 55.06
CA ASN A 180 -10.57 5.32 55.01
C ASN A 180 -11.06 6.77 54.69
N GLY A 181 -12.20 6.88 53.99
CA GLY A 181 -13.03 8.07 54.02
C GLY A 181 -14.05 8.15 52.88
N GLY A 182 -15.26 7.78 53.15
CA GLY A 182 -16.59 7.96 52.67
C GLY A 182 -16.93 8.65 51.32
N ASN A 183 -17.80 7.94 50.56
CA ASN A 183 -18.84 8.41 49.63
C ASN A 183 -18.60 9.69 48.80
N ASP A 184 -18.15 9.49 47.54
CA ASP A 184 -18.58 10.27 46.37
C ASP A 184 -18.04 9.69 45.04
N ASP A 185 -17.42 8.47 45.02
CA ASP A 185 -16.68 7.96 43.85
C ASP A 185 -17.52 7.17 42.82
N THR A 186 -18.83 7.00 43.01
CA THR A 186 -19.66 6.20 42.09
C THR A 186 -20.07 6.93 40.81
N ALA A 187 -20.07 8.24 40.79
CA ALA A 187 -20.43 9.00 39.59
C ALA A 187 -19.22 9.21 38.64
N ALA A 188 -17.99 9.29 39.17
CA ALA A 188 -16.79 9.50 38.34
C ALA A 188 -16.33 8.23 37.59
N SER A 189 -16.52 7.02 38.18
CA SER A 189 -16.16 5.77 37.52
C SER A 189 -17.10 5.42 36.36
N SER A 190 -18.43 5.74 36.51
CA SER A 190 -19.40 5.50 35.44
C SER A 190 -19.19 6.40 34.21
N THR A 191 -18.81 7.64 34.41
CA THR A 191 -18.57 8.61 33.32
C THR A 191 -17.33 8.20 32.48
N THR A 192 -16.27 7.74 33.13
CA THR A 192 -15.05 7.27 32.46
C THR A 192 -15.31 6.00 31.64
N ASP A 193 -16.14 5.08 32.13
CA ASP A 193 -16.52 3.85 31.40
C ASP A 193 -17.36 4.16 30.18
N ILE A 194 -18.26 5.16 30.26
CA ILE A 194 -19.09 5.62 29.15
C ILE A 194 -18.23 6.25 28.04
N GLU A 195 -17.33 7.15 28.42
CA GLU A 195 -16.40 7.79 27.48
C GLU A 195 -15.54 6.77 26.75
N ASN A 196 -15.07 5.74 27.45
CA ASN A 196 -14.31 4.64 26.86
C ASN A 196 -15.15 3.84 25.85
N GLN A 197 -16.41 3.56 26.13
CA GLN A 197 -17.31 2.83 25.21
C GLN A 197 -17.57 3.65 23.93
N ILE A 198 -17.82 4.95 24.07
CA ILE A 198 -17.99 5.86 22.93
C ILE A 198 -16.72 5.88 22.07
N GLN A 199 -15.54 5.93 22.70
CA GLN A 199 -14.27 5.90 21.99
C GLN A 199 -14.06 4.57 21.26
N ILE A 200 -14.45 3.46 21.87
CA ILE A 200 -14.43 2.13 21.21
C ILE A 200 -15.35 2.11 19.98
N LEU A 201 -16.57 2.63 20.07
CA LEU A 201 -17.50 2.72 18.94
C LEU A 201 -16.93 3.59 17.81
N ARG A 202 -16.34 4.73 18.13
CA ARG A 202 -15.70 5.62 17.16
C ARG A 202 -14.52 4.92 16.46
N ASN A 203 -13.67 4.27 17.23
CA ASN A 203 -12.50 3.55 16.68
C ASN A 203 -12.94 2.38 15.78
N LYS A 204 -14.00 1.68 16.15
CA LYS A 204 -14.51 0.54 15.39
C LYS A 204 -15.35 0.95 14.16
N PHE A 205 -15.86 2.17 14.11
CA PHE A 205 -16.82 2.58 13.08
C PHE A 205 -16.29 2.35 11.66
N LYS A 206 -15.08 2.82 11.35
CA LYS A 206 -14.48 2.66 10.02
C LYS A 206 -14.31 1.19 9.61
N THR A 207 -13.89 0.36 10.54
CA THR A 207 -13.75 -1.07 10.32
C THR A 207 -15.11 -1.73 10.10
N TYR A 208 -16.09 -1.42 10.93
CA TYR A 208 -17.46 -1.92 10.79
C TYR A 208 -18.16 -1.44 9.53
N TYR A 209 -17.94 -0.19 9.13
CA TYR A 209 -18.45 0.33 7.86
C TYR A 209 -18.04 -0.57 6.68
N SER A 210 -16.76 -0.90 6.57
CA SER A 210 -16.26 -1.80 5.51
C SER A 210 -16.85 -3.21 5.64
N ARG A 211 -16.89 -3.79 6.86
CA ARG A 211 -17.40 -5.12 7.12
C ARG A 211 -18.91 -5.25 6.82
N ILE A 212 -19.69 -4.23 7.13
CA ILE A 212 -21.13 -4.16 6.80
C ILE A 212 -21.33 -4.20 5.28
N LEU A 213 -20.56 -3.44 4.52
CA LEU A 213 -20.64 -3.43 3.06
C LEU A 213 -20.13 -4.74 2.46
N PHE A 214 -19.08 -5.36 3.04
CA PHE A 214 -18.66 -6.71 2.67
C PHE A 214 -19.78 -7.72 2.89
N PHE A 215 -20.43 -7.69 4.07
CA PHE A 215 -21.56 -8.55 4.35
C PHE A 215 -22.70 -8.36 3.34
N ALA A 216 -23.05 -7.11 3.02
CA ALA A 216 -24.09 -6.79 2.06
C ALA A 216 -23.83 -7.36 0.66
N TYR A 217 -22.57 -7.45 0.24
CA TYR A 217 -22.16 -8.08 -1.02
C TYR A 217 -22.17 -9.60 -0.95
N LEU A 218 -21.66 -10.15 0.15
CA LEU A 218 -21.43 -11.61 0.30
C LEU A 218 -22.71 -12.41 0.52
N THR A 219 -23.70 -11.81 1.20
CA THR A 219 -24.99 -12.50 1.47
C THR A 219 -25.76 -12.78 0.18
N GLU A 220 -26.43 -13.95 0.12
CA GLU A 220 -27.37 -14.28 -0.96
C GLU A 220 -28.76 -13.66 -0.72
N LYS A 221 -28.96 -13.00 0.41
CA LYS A 221 -30.23 -12.35 0.74
C LYS A 221 -30.27 -10.92 0.23
N LYS A 222 -31.46 -10.47 -0.15
CA LYS A 222 -31.69 -9.06 -0.47
C LYS A 222 -31.80 -8.28 0.83
N VAL A 223 -30.88 -7.35 1.03
CA VAL A 223 -30.83 -6.44 2.16
C VAL A 223 -30.73 -4.99 1.65
N THR A 224 -31.44 -4.10 2.30
CA THR A 224 -31.51 -2.68 1.93
C THR A 224 -31.10 -1.75 3.06
N SER A 225 -30.94 -2.30 4.27
CA SER A 225 -30.63 -1.53 5.47
C SER A 225 -29.76 -2.32 6.45
N LEU A 226 -29.17 -1.63 7.40
CA LEU A 226 -28.46 -2.23 8.53
C LEU A 226 -29.41 -3.08 9.39
N SER A 227 -30.68 -2.66 9.53
CA SER A 227 -31.72 -3.43 10.24
C SER A 227 -31.99 -4.76 9.55
N ASP A 228 -32.07 -4.82 8.21
CA ASP A 228 -32.25 -6.06 7.48
C ASP A 228 -31.09 -7.05 7.75
N ILE A 229 -29.86 -6.54 7.82
CA ILE A 229 -28.67 -7.35 8.15
C ILE A 229 -28.79 -7.95 9.56
N ILE A 230 -29.28 -7.18 10.52
CA ILE A 230 -29.53 -7.64 11.89
C ILE A 230 -30.60 -8.73 11.90
N ASP A 231 -31.69 -8.56 11.17
CA ASP A 231 -32.82 -9.50 11.14
C ASP A 231 -32.42 -10.88 10.60
N ILE A 232 -31.57 -10.92 9.55
CA ILE A 232 -31.11 -12.21 8.98
C ILE A 232 -29.89 -12.81 9.72
N SER A 233 -29.38 -12.16 10.75
CA SER A 233 -28.16 -12.58 11.48
C SER A 233 -28.21 -13.98 12.08
N THR A 234 -29.42 -14.53 12.33
CA THR A 234 -29.61 -15.85 12.91
C THR A 234 -29.55 -16.98 11.89
N GLU A 235 -29.59 -16.70 10.59
CA GLU A 235 -29.49 -17.71 9.54
C GLU A 235 -28.03 -18.27 9.46
N SER A 236 -27.91 -19.55 9.06
CA SER A 236 -26.65 -20.29 9.09
C SER A 236 -25.54 -19.59 8.25
N ASP A 237 -25.86 -19.17 7.01
CA ASP A 237 -24.93 -18.51 6.14
C ASP A 237 -24.54 -17.13 6.65
N SER A 238 -25.52 -16.38 7.16
CA SER A 238 -25.26 -15.06 7.77
C SER A 238 -24.35 -15.16 8.98
N LYS A 239 -24.56 -16.18 9.84
CA LYS A 239 -23.68 -16.45 11.00
C LYS A 239 -22.25 -16.75 10.58
N ARG A 240 -22.06 -17.59 9.54
CA ARG A 240 -20.72 -17.88 9.01
C ARG A 240 -20.03 -16.62 8.49
N ILE A 241 -20.73 -15.85 7.64
CA ILE A 241 -20.19 -14.61 7.07
C ILE A 241 -19.87 -13.60 8.19
N MET A 242 -20.78 -13.39 9.16
CA MET A 242 -20.53 -12.49 10.29
C MET A 242 -19.33 -12.91 11.12
N LYS A 243 -19.20 -14.21 11.41
CA LYS A 243 -18.03 -14.74 12.12
C LYS A 243 -16.73 -14.46 11.36
N ASN A 244 -16.70 -14.76 10.07
CA ASN A 244 -15.52 -14.60 9.24
C ASN A 244 -15.15 -13.13 8.97
N LEU A 245 -16.14 -12.22 9.01
CA LEU A 245 -15.95 -10.77 8.95
C LEU A 245 -15.72 -10.15 10.33
N ASP A 246 -15.72 -10.93 11.42
CA ASP A 246 -15.62 -10.47 12.81
C ASP A 246 -16.64 -9.34 13.11
N ILE A 247 -17.91 -9.60 12.78
CA ILE A 247 -19.03 -8.69 13.02
C ILE A 247 -19.77 -9.12 14.31
N ASP A 248 -19.74 -8.25 15.32
CA ASP A 248 -20.55 -8.40 16.53
C ASP A 248 -21.93 -7.76 16.32
N ILE A 249 -22.98 -8.58 16.41
CA ILE A 249 -24.38 -8.17 16.25
C ILE A 249 -24.80 -7.09 17.26
N ASN A 250 -24.22 -7.09 18.47
CA ASN A 250 -24.56 -6.12 19.49
C ASN A 250 -24.04 -4.72 19.10
N ILE A 251 -22.86 -4.64 18.45
CA ILE A 251 -22.34 -3.40 17.92
C ILE A 251 -23.22 -2.87 16.78
N LEU A 252 -23.72 -3.74 15.89
CA LEU A 252 -24.67 -3.31 14.84
C LEU A 252 -25.96 -2.76 15.45
N LYS A 253 -26.49 -3.40 16.50
CA LYS A 253 -27.68 -2.90 17.22
C LYS A 253 -27.43 -1.54 17.88
N LEU A 254 -26.26 -1.34 18.49
CA LEU A 254 -25.87 -0.05 19.03
C LEU A 254 -25.77 1.02 17.94
N MET A 255 -25.20 0.67 16.76
CA MET A 255 -25.15 1.60 15.62
C MET A 255 -26.54 2.02 15.18
N VAL A 256 -27.48 1.08 15.02
CA VAL A 256 -28.87 1.41 14.62
C VAL A 256 -29.54 2.30 15.66
N SER A 257 -29.31 2.06 16.97
CA SER A 257 -29.98 2.79 18.04
C SER A 257 -29.44 4.20 18.24
N HIS A 258 -28.14 4.43 18.00
CA HIS A 258 -27.46 5.66 18.42
C HIS A 258 -26.80 6.46 17.27
N MET A 259 -26.79 5.95 16.03
CA MET A 259 -26.36 6.77 14.89
C MET A 259 -27.39 7.82 14.54
N TYR A 260 -26.92 9.00 14.20
CA TYR A 260 -27.84 10.03 13.68
C TYR A 260 -28.58 9.51 12.43
N PRO A 261 -29.91 9.73 12.33
CA PRO A 261 -30.74 9.17 11.28
C PRO A 261 -30.22 9.41 9.85
N PHE A 262 -29.62 10.57 9.59
CA PHE A 262 -29.09 10.89 8.25
C PHE A 262 -27.84 10.07 7.90
N ILE A 263 -26.99 9.73 8.88
CA ILE A 263 -25.81 8.88 8.68
C ILE A 263 -26.25 7.44 8.44
N LEU A 264 -27.21 6.96 9.25
CA LEU A 264 -27.79 5.63 9.08
C LEU A 264 -28.44 5.50 7.69
N THR A 265 -29.21 6.49 7.24
CA THR A 265 -29.81 6.51 5.91
C THR A 265 -28.74 6.46 4.81
N ALA A 266 -27.63 7.19 4.97
CA ALA A 266 -26.52 7.13 4.01
C ALA A 266 -25.86 5.74 3.97
N LEU A 267 -25.68 5.11 5.13
CA LEU A 267 -25.15 3.75 5.21
C LEU A 267 -26.14 2.74 4.58
N ASP A 268 -27.44 2.84 4.87
CA ASP A 268 -28.48 1.98 4.27
C ASP A 268 -28.50 2.10 2.74
N TYR A 269 -28.38 3.30 2.22
CA TYR A 269 -28.26 3.50 0.77
C TYR A 269 -27.02 2.79 0.16
N LYS A 270 -25.88 2.82 0.87
CA LYS A 270 -24.69 2.08 0.44
C LYS A 270 -24.90 0.58 0.52
N ILE A 271 -25.52 0.07 1.59
CA ILE A 271 -25.89 -1.35 1.74
C ILE A 271 -26.75 -1.81 0.56
N GLN A 272 -27.80 -1.04 0.23
CA GLN A 272 -28.70 -1.33 -0.89
C GLN A 272 -27.94 -1.40 -2.22
N ASN A 273 -27.09 -0.41 -2.51
CA ASN A 273 -26.34 -0.37 -3.77
C ASN A 273 -25.35 -1.54 -3.89
N ILE A 274 -24.64 -1.86 -2.82
CA ILE A 274 -23.68 -2.97 -2.80
C ILE A 274 -24.41 -4.31 -2.93
N ASN A 275 -25.54 -4.49 -2.24
CA ASN A 275 -26.33 -5.72 -2.35
C ASN A 275 -26.95 -5.85 -3.76
N ALA A 276 -27.44 -4.75 -4.35
CA ALA A 276 -27.93 -4.73 -5.72
C ALA A 276 -26.87 -5.17 -6.74
N LEU A 277 -25.61 -4.74 -6.56
CA LEU A 277 -24.48 -5.18 -7.40
C LEU A 277 -24.33 -6.71 -7.39
N SER A 278 -24.47 -7.35 -6.21
CA SER A 278 -24.40 -8.81 -6.06
C SER A 278 -25.55 -9.54 -6.78
N HIS A 279 -26.72 -8.89 -6.91
CA HIS A 279 -27.96 -9.48 -7.44
C HIS A 279 -28.36 -8.96 -8.82
N ASP A 280 -27.49 -8.20 -9.50
CA ASP A 280 -27.79 -7.62 -10.82
C ASP A 280 -27.81 -8.72 -11.90
N GLU A 281 -29.01 -9.09 -12.34
CA GLU A 281 -29.22 -10.08 -13.39
C GLU A 281 -29.08 -9.47 -14.81
N SER A 282 -28.94 -8.16 -14.95
CA SER A 282 -28.76 -7.49 -16.24
C SER A 282 -27.39 -7.71 -16.87
N ILE A 283 -26.41 -8.10 -16.06
CA ILE A 283 -25.03 -8.40 -16.46
C ILE A 283 -24.69 -9.86 -16.14
N THR A 284 -23.70 -10.39 -16.83
CA THR A 284 -23.27 -11.79 -16.61
C THR A 284 -22.67 -11.98 -15.20
N ALA A 285 -22.67 -13.22 -14.72
CA ALA A 285 -22.06 -13.57 -13.45
C ALA A 285 -20.57 -13.14 -13.37
N MET A 286 -19.86 -13.26 -14.49
CA MET A 286 -18.47 -12.84 -14.62
C MET A 286 -18.31 -11.32 -14.50
N GLU A 287 -19.16 -10.55 -15.18
CA GLU A 287 -19.14 -9.09 -15.11
C GLU A 287 -19.46 -8.60 -13.70
N ARG A 288 -20.40 -9.25 -12.97
CA ARG A 288 -20.66 -8.97 -11.55
C ARG A 288 -19.41 -9.17 -10.70
N ALA A 289 -18.74 -10.31 -10.88
CA ALA A 289 -17.52 -10.63 -10.15
C ALA A 289 -16.41 -9.59 -10.37
N ILE A 290 -16.16 -9.22 -11.62
CA ILE A 290 -15.13 -8.23 -12.00
C ILE A 290 -15.48 -6.83 -11.45
N THR A 291 -16.75 -6.42 -11.56
CA THR A 291 -17.22 -5.13 -11.02
C THR A 291 -17.05 -5.07 -9.50
N ALA A 292 -17.40 -6.16 -8.80
CA ALA A 292 -17.21 -6.27 -7.36
C ALA A 292 -15.73 -6.18 -6.97
N MET A 293 -14.83 -6.80 -7.71
CA MET A 293 -13.39 -6.69 -7.46
C MET A 293 -12.89 -5.25 -7.57
N GLY A 294 -13.37 -4.48 -8.54
CA GLY A 294 -13.06 -3.05 -8.62
C GLY A 294 -13.54 -2.29 -7.38
N LYS A 295 -14.70 -2.66 -6.82
CA LYS A 295 -15.26 -2.02 -5.62
C LYS A 295 -14.59 -2.45 -4.31
N PHE A 296 -14.10 -3.68 -4.25
CA PHE A 296 -13.48 -4.28 -3.06
C PHE A 296 -11.99 -4.58 -3.24
N GLY A 297 -11.30 -3.86 -4.11
CA GLY A 297 -9.90 -4.10 -4.47
C GLY A 297 -8.90 -4.13 -3.30
N LYS A 298 -9.36 -3.79 -2.09
CA LYS A 298 -8.57 -3.78 -0.86
C LYS A 298 -9.42 -4.34 0.29
N LEU A 299 -9.05 -5.48 0.81
CA LEU A 299 -9.74 -6.12 1.95
C LEU A 299 -9.20 -5.61 3.28
N SER A 300 -7.89 -5.34 3.34
CA SER A 300 -7.19 -4.69 4.46
C SER A 300 -6.01 -3.89 3.92
N GLU A 301 -5.25 -3.20 4.77
CA GLU A 301 -4.06 -2.46 4.33
C GLU A 301 -2.98 -3.38 3.73
N SER A 302 -2.90 -4.62 4.18
CA SER A 302 -1.96 -5.64 3.70
C SER A 302 -2.53 -6.56 2.61
N GLU A 303 -3.86 -6.60 2.43
CA GLU A 303 -4.56 -7.49 1.51
C GLU A 303 -5.11 -6.76 0.29
N ILE A 304 -4.22 -6.46 -0.64
CA ILE A 304 -4.53 -5.74 -1.88
C ILE A 304 -4.70 -6.77 -3.00
N THR A 305 -5.88 -6.74 -3.63
CA THR A 305 -6.25 -7.65 -4.71
C THR A 305 -5.45 -7.36 -5.97
N THR A 306 -5.03 -8.39 -6.68
CA THR A 306 -4.37 -8.22 -7.98
C THR A 306 -5.39 -7.79 -9.03
N PRO A 307 -5.18 -6.67 -9.74
CA PRO A 307 -6.07 -6.27 -10.83
C PRO A 307 -6.24 -7.38 -11.87
N ILE A 308 -7.46 -7.60 -12.33
CA ILE A 308 -7.78 -8.67 -13.31
C ILE A 308 -6.91 -8.58 -14.56
N SER A 309 -6.60 -7.37 -15.04
CA SER A 309 -5.73 -7.17 -16.21
C SER A 309 -4.31 -7.70 -15.98
N VAL A 310 -3.79 -7.59 -14.77
CA VAL A 310 -2.46 -8.10 -14.40
C VAL A 310 -2.51 -9.60 -14.17
N ALA A 311 -3.50 -10.10 -13.42
CA ALA A 311 -3.71 -11.53 -13.23
C ALA A 311 -3.89 -12.25 -14.59
N THR A 312 -4.59 -11.62 -15.56
CA THR A 312 -4.71 -12.14 -16.93
C THR A 312 -3.34 -12.27 -17.61
N LYS A 313 -2.52 -11.23 -17.58
CA LYS A 313 -1.16 -11.28 -18.13
C LYS A 313 -0.31 -12.36 -17.49
N MET A 314 -0.42 -12.54 -16.17
CA MET A 314 0.30 -13.60 -15.45
C MET A 314 -0.15 -15.00 -15.90
N ILE A 315 -1.45 -15.24 -16.04
CA ILE A 315 -2.00 -16.52 -16.49
C ILE A 315 -1.67 -16.79 -17.97
N GLU A 316 -1.60 -15.76 -18.79
CA GLU A 316 -1.19 -15.89 -20.22
C GLU A 316 0.27 -16.33 -20.41
N LEU A 317 1.13 -16.15 -19.39
CA LEU A 317 2.49 -16.70 -19.42
C LEU A 317 2.51 -18.24 -19.35
N ILE A 318 1.51 -18.84 -18.71
CA ILE A 318 1.42 -20.28 -18.51
C ILE A 318 0.97 -20.93 -19.83
N PRO A 319 1.70 -21.96 -20.34
CA PRO A 319 1.33 -22.65 -21.56
C PRO A 319 -0.03 -23.34 -21.50
N ASP A 320 -0.72 -23.43 -22.66
CA ASP A 320 -2.06 -24.01 -22.78
C ASP A 320 -2.15 -25.47 -22.34
N GLU A 321 -1.05 -26.20 -22.41
CA GLU A 321 -0.95 -27.57 -21.96
C GLU A 321 -1.23 -27.72 -20.47
N ALA A 322 -0.88 -26.73 -19.67
CA ALA A 322 -1.14 -26.75 -18.23
C ALA A 322 -2.63 -26.78 -17.94
N PHE A 323 -3.43 -26.04 -18.71
CA PHE A 323 -4.90 -26.00 -18.57
C PHE A 323 -5.57 -27.24 -19.18
N SER A 324 -5.11 -27.66 -20.36
CA SER A 324 -5.65 -28.83 -21.03
C SER A 324 -5.42 -30.13 -20.25
N SER A 325 -4.36 -30.18 -19.45
CA SER A 325 -4.02 -31.33 -18.63
C SER A 325 -4.80 -31.44 -17.33
N LEU A 326 -5.60 -30.42 -16.95
CA LEU A 326 -6.51 -30.47 -15.78
C LEU A 326 -7.56 -31.60 -15.88
N ALA A 327 -7.87 -32.06 -17.10
CA ALA A 327 -8.74 -33.21 -17.29
C ALA A 327 -8.17 -34.54 -16.77
N ARG A 328 -6.87 -34.58 -16.38
CA ARG A 328 -6.21 -35.74 -15.81
C ARG A 328 -6.42 -35.80 -14.30
N ASP A 329 -6.51 -37.02 -13.77
CA ASP A 329 -6.54 -37.20 -12.32
C ASP A 329 -5.29 -36.64 -11.65
N ASN A 330 -5.48 -36.12 -10.43
CA ASN A 330 -4.42 -35.58 -9.58
C ASN A 330 -3.62 -34.37 -10.18
N HIS A 331 -4.17 -33.66 -11.17
CA HIS A 331 -3.61 -32.46 -11.74
C HIS A 331 -4.41 -31.23 -11.32
N HIS A 332 -3.78 -30.22 -10.70
CA HIS A 332 -4.45 -29.06 -10.09
C HIS A 332 -3.72 -27.76 -10.43
N ILE A 333 -4.41 -26.65 -10.31
CA ILE A 333 -3.79 -25.30 -10.22
C ILE A 333 -4.05 -24.78 -8.80
N LEU A 334 -3.01 -24.24 -8.16
CA LEU A 334 -3.08 -23.69 -6.81
C LEU A 334 -2.92 -22.17 -6.85
N ASP A 335 -3.93 -21.46 -6.34
CA ASP A 335 -3.78 -20.07 -5.89
C ASP A 335 -3.32 -20.09 -4.43
N ILE A 336 -2.01 -19.84 -4.22
CA ILE A 336 -1.36 -20.00 -2.92
C ILE A 336 -1.68 -18.88 -1.92
N ALA A 337 -2.29 -17.79 -2.38
CA ALA A 337 -2.60 -16.62 -1.56
C ALA A 337 -3.81 -15.86 -2.10
N SER A 338 -4.95 -16.55 -2.20
CA SER A 338 -6.20 -15.98 -2.71
C SER A 338 -6.73 -14.89 -1.81
N LYS A 339 -7.17 -13.79 -2.40
CA LYS A 339 -7.81 -12.67 -1.69
C LYS A 339 -9.28 -12.56 -2.04
N MET A 340 -9.58 -12.42 -3.32
CA MET A 340 -10.98 -12.33 -3.80
C MET A 340 -11.29 -13.37 -4.87
N GLY A 341 -10.41 -14.34 -5.12
CA GLY A 341 -10.57 -15.31 -6.20
C GLY A 341 -10.24 -14.74 -7.58
N GLU A 342 -9.43 -13.70 -7.67
CA GLU A 342 -9.01 -13.05 -8.91
C GLU A 342 -8.35 -14.02 -9.90
N PHE A 343 -7.49 -14.90 -9.39
CA PHE A 343 -6.85 -15.91 -10.23
C PHE A 343 -7.87 -16.98 -10.67
N ALA A 344 -8.85 -17.34 -9.83
CA ALA A 344 -9.92 -18.28 -10.21
C ALA A 344 -10.73 -17.72 -11.41
N ILE A 345 -11.07 -16.43 -11.41
CA ILE A 345 -11.76 -15.77 -12.54
C ILE A 345 -10.94 -15.87 -13.81
N VAL A 346 -9.65 -15.56 -13.75
CA VAL A 346 -8.80 -15.52 -14.94
C VAL A 346 -8.53 -16.92 -15.47
N ILE A 347 -8.32 -17.90 -14.59
CA ILE A 347 -8.17 -19.32 -14.98
C ILE A 347 -9.46 -19.83 -15.62
N PHE A 348 -10.63 -19.51 -15.04
CA PHE A 348 -11.91 -19.84 -15.63
C PHE A 348 -12.06 -19.27 -17.05
N ASN A 349 -11.73 -17.99 -17.23
CA ASN A 349 -11.73 -17.35 -18.55
C ASN A 349 -10.78 -18.04 -19.52
N ARG A 350 -9.57 -18.40 -19.07
CA ARG A 350 -8.60 -19.10 -19.91
C ARG A 350 -9.10 -20.47 -20.33
N CYS A 351 -9.60 -21.28 -19.42
CA CYS A 351 -10.18 -22.60 -19.71
C CYS A 351 -11.37 -22.47 -20.68
N THR A 352 -12.24 -21.49 -20.47
CA THR A 352 -13.36 -21.20 -21.38
C THR A 352 -12.89 -20.83 -22.78
N SER A 353 -11.88 -19.97 -22.90
CA SER A 353 -11.30 -19.55 -24.20
C SER A 353 -10.64 -20.72 -24.97
N LEU A 354 -10.12 -21.70 -24.22
CA LEU A 354 -9.55 -22.93 -24.78
C LEU A 354 -10.62 -24.00 -25.08
N GLY A 355 -11.90 -23.72 -24.81
CA GLY A 355 -13.00 -24.65 -25.04
C GLY A 355 -13.01 -25.86 -24.10
N ILE A 356 -12.40 -25.74 -22.91
CA ILE A 356 -12.39 -26.81 -21.91
C ILE A 356 -13.71 -26.79 -21.15
N ASP A 357 -14.40 -27.95 -21.06
CA ASP A 357 -15.65 -28.08 -20.31
C ASP A 357 -15.39 -27.88 -18.80
N ILE A 358 -16.21 -27.05 -18.15
CA ILE A 358 -16.09 -26.75 -16.73
C ILE A 358 -16.13 -28.01 -15.85
N ASN A 359 -16.85 -29.03 -16.24
CA ASN A 359 -16.90 -30.29 -15.48
C ASN A 359 -15.56 -31.02 -15.40
N LEU A 360 -14.58 -30.65 -16.23
CA LEU A 360 -13.23 -31.23 -16.23
C LEU A 360 -12.28 -30.51 -15.26
N TYR A 361 -12.62 -29.29 -14.81
CA TYR A 361 -11.70 -28.49 -13.99
C TYR A 361 -12.35 -27.77 -12.79
N LYS A 362 -13.69 -27.84 -12.61
CA LYS A 362 -14.36 -27.13 -11.51
C LYS A 362 -13.88 -27.53 -10.11
N ASP A 363 -13.35 -28.74 -9.96
CA ASP A 363 -12.79 -29.33 -8.74
C ASP A 363 -11.25 -29.42 -8.77
N LYS A 364 -10.60 -28.74 -9.72
CA LYS A 364 -9.14 -28.78 -9.93
C LYS A 364 -8.42 -27.46 -9.64
N ILE A 365 -9.17 -26.40 -9.39
CA ILE A 365 -8.61 -25.10 -9.01
C ILE A 365 -8.68 -24.99 -7.49
N LEU A 366 -7.53 -25.02 -6.84
CA LEU A 366 -7.41 -25.00 -5.38
C LEU A 366 -7.02 -23.58 -4.93
N SER A 367 -7.57 -23.10 -3.83
CA SER A 367 -7.26 -21.78 -3.28
C SER A 367 -6.98 -21.83 -1.79
N ILE A 368 -5.88 -21.21 -1.37
CA ILE A 368 -5.55 -20.93 0.03
C ILE A 368 -5.79 -19.43 0.28
N PRO A 369 -6.84 -19.05 1.04
CA PRO A 369 -7.12 -17.66 1.32
C PRO A 369 -6.04 -17.01 2.21
N THR A 370 -5.87 -15.70 2.12
CA THR A 370 -4.98 -14.96 3.03
C THR A 370 -5.62 -14.71 4.40
N SER A 371 -6.96 -14.72 4.46
CA SER A 371 -7.72 -14.49 5.70
C SER A 371 -9.13 -15.08 5.62
N SER A 372 -9.86 -15.07 6.73
CA SER A 372 -11.27 -15.46 6.77
C SER A 372 -12.17 -14.55 5.91
N VAL A 373 -11.82 -13.27 5.78
CA VAL A 373 -12.50 -12.34 4.86
C VAL A 373 -12.25 -12.76 3.41
N ALA A 374 -11.00 -13.01 3.06
CA ALA A 374 -10.60 -13.50 1.74
C ALA A 374 -11.27 -14.82 1.38
N TYR A 375 -11.46 -15.73 2.37
CA TYR A 375 -12.22 -16.96 2.19
C TYR A 375 -13.64 -16.70 1.71
N GLU A 376 -14.38 -15.79 2.36
CA GLU A 376 -15.77 -15.51 1.98
C GLU A 376 -15.87 -14.89 0.58
N PHE A 377 -14.96 -14.00 0.22
CA PHE A 377 -14.92 -13.44 -1.14
C PHE A 377 -14.57 -14.51 -2.18
N THR A 378 -13.55 -15.31 -1.95
CA THR A 378 -13.16 -16.41 -2.85
C THR A 378 -14.30 -17.39 -3.01
N ARG A 379 -14.98 -17.76 -1.92
CA ARG A 379 -16.16 -18.64 -1.91
C ARG A 379 -17.29 -18.07 -2.76
N LYS A 380 -17.59 -16.78 -2.63
CA LYS A 380 -18.59 -16.09 -3.44
C LYS A 380 -18.28 -16.19 -4.92
N ILE A 381 -17.01 -15.95 -5.30
CA ILE A 381 -16.55 -16.05 -6.68
C ILE A 381 -16.69 -17.49 -7.21
N TYR A 382 -16.26 -18.50 -6.45
CA TYR A 382 -16.40 -19.89 -6.85
C TYR A 382 -17.88 -20.27 -7.09
N SER A 383 -18.76 -19.83 -6.20
CA SER A 383 -20.22 -20.03 -6.36
C SER A 383 -20.74 -19.37 -7.65
N ILE A 384 -20.34 -18.12 -7.92
CA ILE A 384 -20.72 -17.38 -9.14
C ILE A 384 -20.24 -18.10 -10.41
N LEU A 385 -19.02 -18.66 -10.40
CA LEU A 385 -18.42 -19.33 -11.54
C LEU A 385 -18.89 -20.78 -11.71
N GLY A 386 -19.65 -21.34 -10.75
CA GLY A 386 -20.03 -22.74 -10.74
C GLY A 386 -18.89 -23.71 -10.46
N MET A 387 -17.85 -23.22 -9.77
CA MET A 387 -16.72 -24.02 -9.30
C MET A 387 -17.02 -24.68 -7.94
N ASP A 388 -16.27 -25.71 -7.60
CA ASP A 388 -16.49 -26.44 -6.34
C ASP A 388 -15.87 -25.68 -5.15
N ILE A 389 -16.72 -25.24 -4.23
CA ILE A 389 -16.29 -24.53 -3.02
C ILE A 389 -15.44 -25.38 -2.07
N SER A 390 -15.51 -26.73 -2.19
CA SER A 390 -14.65 -27.63 -1.41
C SER A 390 -13.16 -27.55 -1.79
N CYS A 391 -12.85 -26.83 -2.85
CA CYS A 391 -11.49 -26.53 -3.31
C CYS A 391 -10.88 -25.30 -2.63
N ILE A 392 -11.56 -24.64 -1.69
CA ILE A 392 -11.07 -23.50 -0.94
C ILE A 392 -10.77 -23.94 0.49
N ALA A 393 -9.57 -23.75 0.98
CA ALA A 393 -9.20 -24.01 2.37
C ALA A 393 -10.05 -23.14 3.31
N GLU A 394 -10.80 -23.77 4.26
CA GLU A 394 -11.76 -23.04 5.09
C GLU A 394 -11.13 -22.48 6.36
N GLN A 395 -10.32 -23.28 7.05
CA GLN A 395 -9.68 -22.90 8.32
C GLN A 395 -8.14 -22.89 8.23
N PHE A 396 -7.64 -22.77 7.03
CA PHE A 396 -6.21 -22.73 6.75
C PHE A 396 -5.91 -21.56 5.80
N THR A 397 -4.99 -20.72 6.18
CA THR A 397 -4.62 -19.51 5.44
C THR A 397 -3.21 -19.61 4.87
N SER A 398 -2.86 -18.72 3.95
CA SER A 398 -1.50 -18.62 3.43
C SER A 398 -0.47 -18.30 4.53
N TYR A 399 -0.86 -17.65 5.63
CA TYR A 399 0.01 -17.41 6.78
C TYR A 399 0.30 -18.69 7.58
N ASP A 400 -0.61 -19.67 7.58
CA ASP A 400 -0.38 -20.95 8.23
C ASP A 400 0.75 -21.75 7.57
N LEU A 401 0.96 -21.56 6.24
CA LEU A 401 2.12 -22.10 5.54
C LEU A 401 3.45 -21.59 6.14
N LEU A 402 3.48 -20.35 6.64
CA LEU A 402 4.68 -19.74 7.25
C LEU A 402 4.92 -20.23 8.68
N SER A 403 3.91 -20.69 9.39
CA SER A 403 4.04 -21.23 10.76
C SER A 403 4.87 -22.52 10.81
N ILE A 404 5.05 -23.20 9.66
CA ILE A 404 5.83 -24.41 9.50
C ILE A 404 7.33 -24.12 9.26
N VAL A 405 7.69 -22.84 9.14
CA VAL A 405 9.09 -22.40 9.02
C VAL A 405 9.73 -22.45 10.41
N ASP A 406 10.79 -23.25 10.56
CA ASP A 406 11.48 -23.38 11.84
C ASP A 406 12.25 -22.09 12.23
N ASN A 407 12.72 -22.03 13.49
CA ASN A 407 13.50 -20.91 14.00
C ASN A 407 14.84 -20.69 13.27
N THR A 408 15.30 -21.66 12.48
CA THR A 408 16.51 -21.57 11.64
C THR A 408 16.21 -21.11 10.23
N GLN A 409 14.96 -20.75 9.93
CA GLN A 409 14.44 -20.36 8.60
C GLN A 409 14.44 -21.51 7.57
N ASN A 410 14.63 -22.75 7.97
CA ASN A 410 14.45 -23.90 7.12
C ASN A 410 12.98 -24.23 6.96
N VAL A 411 12.57 -24.53 5.74
CA VAL A 411 11.20 -24.92 5.38
C VAL A 411 11.19 -26.38 4.99
N ASP A 412 10.39 -27.18 5.67
CA ASP A 412 10.13 -28.55 5.24
C ASP A 412 9.04 -28.56 4.15
N TYR A 413 9.44 -28.33 2.91
CA TYR A 413 8.53 -28.30 1.77
C TYR A 413 7.77 -29.63 1.58
N ALA A 414 8.41 -30.78 1.89
CA ALA A 414 7.77 -32.08 1.77
C ALA A 414 6.65 -32.25 2.80
N HIS A 415 6.86 -31.74 4.01
CA HIS A 415 5.83 -31.74 5.05
C HIS A 415 4.66 -30.83 4.67
N ILE A 416 4.91 -29.62 4.19
CA ILE A 416 3.84 -28.71 3.73
C ILE A 416 3.05 -29.35 2.58
N GLN A 417 3.72 -29.95 1.61
CA GLN A 417 3.04 -30.60 0.51
C GLN A 417 2.19 -31.80 0.96
N LYS A 418 2.61 -32.53 2.00
CA LYS A 418 1.79 -33.55 2.63
C LYS A 418 0.53 -32.95 3.28
N ILE A 419 0.66 -31.84 3.98
CA ILE A 419 -0.48 -31.10 4.57
C ILE A 419 -1.48 -30.74 3.47
N LEU A 420 -1.05 -30.17 2.36
CA LEU A 420 -1.90 -29.81 1.23
C LEU A 420 -2.59 -31.03 0.57
N SER A 421 -2.00 -32.22 0.71
CA SER A 421 -2.47 -33.47 0.09
C SER A 421 -3.27 -34.37 1.03
N GLN A 422 -3.35 -34.05 2.33
CA GLN A 422 -3.78 -35.01 3.36
C GLN A 422 -5.28 -35.34 3.35
N ASN A 423 -6.11 -34.48 2.79
CA ASN A 423 -7.57 -34.64 2.88
C ASN A 423 -8.19 -34.87 1.50
N LYS A 424 -9.24 -35.68 1.46
CA LYS A 424 -10.07 -35.86 0.25
C LYS A 424 -10.78 -34.59 -0.16
N CYS A 425 -10.99 -33.67 0.81
CA CYS A 425 -11.59 -32.36 0.61
C CYS A 425 -10.54 -31.30 0.97
N PHE A 426 -10.19 -30.45 0.04
CA PHE A 426 -9.19 -29.40 0.26
C PHE A 426 -9.65 -28.36 1.29
N ALA A 427 -10.97 -28.16 1.45
CA ALA A 427 -11.53 -27.29 2.48
C ALA A 427 -11.13 -27.68 3.91
N ASP A 428 -10.86 -28.98 4.15
CA ASP A 428 -10.59 -29.51 5.49
C ASP A 428 -9.08 -29.57 5.82
N ILE A 429 -8.21 -28.97 5.03
CA ILE A 429 -6.76 -28.96 5.33
C ILE A 429 -6.49 -28.21 6.64
N SER A 430 -5.56 -28.74 7.44
CA SER A 430 -5.16 -28.15 8.72
C SER A 430 -3.71 -28.53 9.06
N LEU A 431 -3.11 -27.82 10.00
CA LEU A 431 -1.79 -28.14 10.54
C LEU A 431 -1.75 -29.42 11.38
N GLU A 432 -2.91 -29.88 11.81
CA GLU A 432 -3.04 -31.06 12.70
C GLU A 432 -3.10 -32.34 11.87
N CYS A 433 -2.30 -33.34 12.28
CA CYS A 433 -2.39 -34.73 11.89
C CYS A 433 -2.20 -35.08 10.40
N VAL A 434 -0.95 -35.21 9.99
CA VAL A 434 -0.61 -35.74 8.66
C VAL A 434 -0.55 -37.27 8.69
N ALA A 435 -1.36 -37.94 7.85
CA ALA A 435 -1.30 -39.39 7.66
C ALA A 435 0.09 -39.81 7.14
N GLU A 436 0.57 -41.02 7.52
CA GLU A 436 1.92 -41.48 7.14
C GLU A 436 2.09 -41.68 5.63
N GLU A 437 1.02 -42.10 4.92
CA GLU A 437 1.01 -42.31 3.47
C GLU A 437 -0.14 -41.49 2.83
N VAL A 438 0.21 -40.46 2.07
CA VAL A 438 -0.73 -39.63 1.30
C VAL A 438 -0.24 -39.56 -0.15
N GLU A 439 -1.16 -39.72 -1.11
CA GLU A 439 -0.85 -39.43 -2.51
C GLU A 439 -0.64 -37.93 -2.68
N THR A 440 0.55 -37.55 -3.09
CA THR A 440 0.95 -36.14 -3.22
C THR A 440 0.23 -35.48 -4.39
N LEU A 441 -0.47 -34.36 -4.12
CA LEU A 441 -1.05 -33.52 -5.16
C LEU A 441 0.02 -33.01 -6.12
N LYS A 442 -0.31 -33.01 -7.40
CA LYS A 442 0.51 -32.43 -8.46
C LYS A 442 -0.10 -31.12 -8.92
N PHE A 443 0.72 -30.12 -9.05
CA PHE A 443 0.30 -28.79 -9.53
C PHE A 443 0.81 -28.57 -10.94
N ASN A 444 -0.09 -28.37 -11.90
CA ASN A 444 0.29 -27.91 -13.23
C ASN A 444 0.83 -26.47 -13.14
N ALA A 445 0.19 -25.66 -12.30
CA ALA A 445 0.67 -24.32 -12.02
C ALA A 445 0.40 -23.91 -10.58
N ILE A 446 1.28 -23.08 -10.02
CA ILE A 446 1.07 -22.35 -8.78
C ILE A 446 1.10 -20.86 -9.09
N VAL A 447 0.03 -20.18 -8.70
CA VAL A 447 -0.17 -18.75 -8.98
C VAL A 447 -0.48 -17.99 -7.70
N GLY A 448 -0.35 -16.67 -7.71
CA GLY A 448 -0.81 -15.87 -6.57
C GLY A 448 -0.10 -14.53 -6.41
N ASN A 449 -0.62 -13.78 -5.44
CA ASN A 449 -0.04 -12.53 -4.91
C ASN A 449 0.20 -12.73 -3.41
N PRO A 450 1.35 -13.33 -3.01
CA PRO A 450 1.60 -13.68 -1.63
C PRO A 450 1.80 -12.46 -0.74
N PRO A 451 1.66 -12.59 0.59
CA PRO A 451 2.04 -11.53 1.54
C PRO A 451 3.48 -11.08 1.35
N TYR A 452 3.71 -9.74 1.31
CA TYR A 452 5.03 -9.19 1.00
C TYR A 452 5.96 -9.11 2.19
N GLN A 453 5.44 -8.78 3.37
CA GLN A 453 6.19 -8.58 4.60
C GLN A 453 5.32 -8.88 5.82
N GLU A 454 5.96 -9.13 6.97
CA GLU A 454 5.29 -9.17 8.27
C GLU A 454 4.74 -7.79 8.64
N ASP A 455 3.64 -7.75 9.42
CA ASP A 455 3.15 -6.51 9.99
C ASP A 455 4.16 -6.01 11.03
N ASP A 456 4.67 -4.79 10.85
CA ASP A 456 5.77 -4.24 11.66
C ASP A 456 5.33 -3.61 12.99
N GLY A 457 4.06 -3.73 13.37
CA GLY A 457 3.53 -3.23 14.66
C GLY A 457 3.86 -1.76 14.97
N GLY A 458 4.29 -0.96 13.98
CA GLY A 458 4.48 0.49 14.09
C GLY A 458 5.74 0.97 14.83
N ALA A 459 6.60 0.10 15.34
CA ALA A 459 7.73 0.49 16.20
C ALA A 459 9.12 0.12 15.64
N GLY A 460 9.54 0.72 14.53
CA GLY A 460 10.96 0.89 14.20
C GLY A 460 11.80 -0.35 13.85
N ALA A 461 11.28 -1.55 13.91
CA ALA A 461 11.90 -2.75 13.35
C ALA A 461 11.46 -2.90 11.87
N SER A 462 12.40 -3.06 10.96
CA SER A 462 12.07 -3.28 9.55
C SER A 462 11.40 -4.65 9.40
N ALA A 463 10.16 -4.67 8.93
CA ALA A 463 9.38 -5.87 8.67
C ALA A 463 10.16 -6.88 7.82
N ARG A 464 10.07 -8.15 8.19
CA ARG A 464 10.74 -9.25 7.48
C ARG A 464 10.00 -9.52 6.16
N PRO A 465 10.70 -9.70 5.02
CA PRO A 465 10.06 -10.10 3.78
C PRO A 465 9.55 -11.54 3.87
N LEU A 466 8.28 -11.76 3.47
CA LEU A 466 7.62 -13.07 3.49
C LEU A 466 7.56 -13.73 2.10
N TYR A 467 7.45 -12.95 1.03
CA TYR A 467 7.30 -13.47 -0.34
C TYR A 467 8.40 -14.45 -0.78
N PRO A 468 9.67 -14.40 -0.30
CA PRO A 468 10.67 -15.40 -0.66
C PRO A 468 10.27 -16.83 -0.30
N TYR A 469 9.57 -17.03 0.82
CA TYR A 469 9.10 -18.35 1.22
C TYR A 469 8.07 -18.89 0.25
N PHE A 470 7.12 -18.06 -0.19
CA PHE A 470 6.10 -18.47 -1.16
C PHE A 470 6.68 -18.80 -2.53
N VAL A 471 7.68 -18.03 -3.00
CA VAL A 471 8.39 -18.35 -4.26
C VAL A 471 9.09 -19.70 -4.16
N ASN A 472 9.78 -19.95 -3.04
CA ASN A 472 10.45 -21.21 -2.83
C ASN A 472 9.47 -22.38 -2.68
N MET A 473 8.33 -22.19 -1.98
CA MET A 473 7.24 -23.18 -1.91
C MET A 473 6.72 -23.51 -3.31
N ALA A 474 6.40 -22.50 -4.13
CA ALA A 474 5.90 -22.70 -5.47
C ALA A 474 6.86 -23.51 -6.36
N LYS A 475 8.18 -23.30 -6.20
CA LYS A 475 9.21 -24.08 -6.93
C LYS A 475 9.37 -25.51 -6.41
N ASN A 476 9.06 -25.79 -5.14
CA ASN A 476 9.29 -27.08 -4.49
C ASN A 476 8.05 -27.98 -4.40
N PHE A 477 6.84 -27.47 -4.63
CA PHE A 477 5.58 -28.22 -4.51
C PHE A 477 5.23 -29.01 -5.78
N SER A 478 6.14 -29.81 -6.31
CA SER A 478 5.87 -30.66 -7.50
C SER A 478 5.11 -29.91 -8.62
N SER A 479 5.41 -28.61 -8.84
CA SER A 479 4.75 -27.81 -9.85
C SER A 479 5.48 -27.90 -11.20
N GLU A 480 4.71 -27.79 -12.32
CA GLU A 480 5.31 -27.66 -13.65
C GLU A 480 5.60 -26.19 -13.95
N TYR A 481 4.71 -25.28 -13.54
CA TYR A 481 4.83 -23.84 -13.75
C TYR A 481 4.55 -23.08 -12.45
N SER A 482 5.17 -21.91 -12.29
CA SER A 482 4.72 -20.97 -11.29
C SER A 482 4.80 -19.52 -11.76
N THR A 483 3.82 -18.71 -11.35
CA THR A 483 3.83 -17.27 -11.57
C THR A 483 3.28 -16.55 -10.34
N LEU A 484 4.14 -15.79 -9.68
CA LEU A 484 3.81 -15.01 -8.50
C LEU A 484 4.18 -13.55 -8.72
N ILE A 485 3.32 -12.63 -8.26
CA ILE A 485 3.63 -11.20 -8.27
C ILE A 485 4.25 -10.80 -6.94
N ILE A 486 5.45 -10.22 -6.98
CA ILE A 486 6.29 -9.95 -5.80
C ILE A 486 7.01 -8.60 -5.93
N PRO A 487 7.44 -7.97 -4.81
CA PRO A 487 8.28 -6.77 -4.86
C PRO A 487 9.61 -7.00 -5.56
N SER A 488 10.06 -6.03 -6.37
CA SER A 488 11.35 -6.06 -7.08
C SER A 488 12.56 -5.76 -6.17
N LYS A 489 12.35 -5.54 -4.87
CA LYS A 489 13.42 -5.22 -3.90
C LYS A 489 14.56 -6.24 -3.87
N TRP A 490 14.31 -7.48 -4.23
CA TRP A 490 15.33 -8.53 -4.28
C TRP A 490 16.39 -8.28 -5.36
N TYR A 491 16.16 -7.47 -6.38
CA TYR A 491 17.08 -7.19 -7.47
C TYR A 491 18.46 -6.68 -7.02
N ALA A 492 18.49 -5.79 -6.04
CA ALA A 492 19.74 -5.25 -5.50
C ALA A 492 19.99 -5.66 -4.03
N GLY A 493 19.16 -6.55 -3.49
CA GLY A 493 19.24 -7.00 -2.12
C GLY A 493 18.71 -6.00 -1.10
N GLY A 494 19.01 -6.26 0.14
CA GLY A 494 18.59 -5.52 1.31
C GLY A 494 18.16 -6.51 2.38
N LYS A 495 18.01 -6.08 3.58
CA LYS A 495 17.67 -6.81 4.81
C LYS A 495 17.05 -8.22 4.58
N GLY A 496 17.89 -9.26 4.64
CA GLY A 496 17.46 -10.66 4.54
C GLY A 496 17.08 -11.17 3.15
N LEU A 497 17.41 -10.44 2.08
CA LEU A 497 17.12 -10.84 0.69
C LEU A 497 18.36 -11.36 -0.07
N ASP A 498 19.52 -11.39 0.55
CA ASP A 498 20.77 -11.71 -0.17
C ASP A 498 20.78 -13.15 -0.68
N GLU A 499 20.39 -14.14 0.15
CA GLU A 499 20.29 -15.54 -0.23
C GLU A 499 19.19 -15.77 -1.27
N PHE A 500 18.04 -15.14 -1.08
CA PHE A 500 16.93 -15.22 -2.04
C PHE A 500 17.34 -14.64 -3.40
N ARG A 501 18.00 -13.47 -3.40
CA ARG A 501 18.52 -12.86 -4.63
C ARG A 501 19.49 -13.79 -5.36
N ASP A 502 20.45 -14.34 -4.63
CA ASP A 502 21.43 -15.26 -5.19
C ASP A 502 20.73 -16.47 -5.84
N SER A 503 19.77 -17.08 -5.14
CA SER A 503 18.98 -18.18 -5.66
C SER A 503 18.19 -17.84 -6.91
N MET A 504 17.63 -16.61 -6.98
CA MET A 504 16.86 -16.15 -8.15
C MET A 504 17.75 -15.83 -9.35
N LEU A 505 18.91 -15.21 -9.10
CA LEU A 505 19.86 -14.87 -10.16
C LEU A 505 20.45 -16.12 -10.84
N HIS A 506 20.64 -17.20 -10.08
CA HIS A 506 21.19 -18.46 -10.57
C HIS A 506 20.13 -19.48 -10.99
N ASP A 507 18.84 -19.12 -10.90
CA ASP A 507 17.77 -20.05 -11.26
C ASP A 507 17.69 -20.26 -12.78
N ILE A 508 18.01 -21.46 -13.20
CA ILE A 508 18.04 -21.83 -14.63
C ILE A 508 16.66 -22.07 -15.24
N LYS A 509 15.62 -22.13 -14.41
CA LYS A 509 14.24 -22.44 -14.81
C LYS A 509 13.36 -21.20 -15.02
N ILE A 510 13.87 -20.01 -14.77
CA ILE A 510 13.15 -18.77 -15.07
C ILE A 510 13.12 -18.57 -16.58
N ARG A 511 11.92 -18.50 -17.15
CA ARG A 511 11.68 -18.36 -18.60
C ARG A 511 11.36 -16.95 -19.02
N GLU A 512 10.54 -16.25 -18.24
CA GLU A 512 10.11 -14.87 -18.51
C GLU A 512 10.02 -14.07 -17.21
N LEU A 513 10.43 -12.79 -17.25
CA LEU A 513 10.35 -11.86 -16.13
C LEU A 513 9.72 -10.55 -16.61
N HIS A 514 8.64 -10.13 -15.96
CA HIS A 514 8.02 -8.82 -16.13
C HIS A 514 8.39 -7.92 -14.95
N ASP A 515 9.02 -6.81 -15.23
CA ASP A 515 9.46 -5.82 -14.26
C ASP A 515 8.66 -4.52 -14.40
N CYS A 516 7.83 -4.20 -13.40
CA CYS A 516 7.01 -2.99 -13.35
C CYS A 516 7.70 -1.97 -12.47
N ILE A 517 8.33 -0.97 -13.09
CA ILE A 517 9.10 0.07 -12.39
C ILE A 517 8.17 0.95 -11.56
N HIS A 518 6.97 1.24 -12.07
CA HIS A 518 5.93 2.05 -11.48
C HIS A 518 4.85 1.16 -10.84
N PRO A 519 4.99 0.80 -9.55
CA PRO A 519 4.04 -0.08 -8.87
C PRO A 519 2.65 0.54 -8.75
N GLU A 520 2.53 1.87 -8.77
CA GLU A 520 1.28 2.63 -8.77
C GLU A 520 0.40 2.37 -9.99
N ASP A 521 0.98 1.96 -11.13
CA ASP A 521 0.22 1.55 -12.32
C ASP A 521 -0.52 0.22 -12.11
N ILE A 522 -0.08 -0.59 -11.13
CA ILE A 522 -0.70 -1.87 -10.77
C ILE A 522 -1.51 -1.73 -9.48
N PHE A 523 -0.91 -1.12 -8.45
CA PHE A 523 -1.47 -0.95 -7.12
C PHE A 523 -1.44 0.53 -6.70
N PRO A 524 -2.42 1.34 -7.16
CA PRO A 524 -2.38 2.82 -7.03
C PRO A 524 -2.22 3.33 -5.59
N ASP A 525 -2.79 2.61 -4.62
CA ASP A 525 -2.87 3.07 -3.22
C ASP A 525 -1.83 2.40 -2.32
N THR A 526 -0.71 1.92 -2.89
CA THR A 526 0.32 1.22 -2.13
C THR A 526 1.67 1.90 -2.18
N ASN A 527 2.45 1.76 -1.12
CA ASN A 527 3.81 2.29 -1.04
C ASN A 527 4.86 1.21 -1.35
N ASN A 528 4.75 0.56 -2.52
CA ASN A 528 5.68 -0.49 -2.95
C ASN A 528 6.93 0.09 -3.62
N ARG A 529 7.70 0.89 -2.90
CA ARG A 529 8.93 1.50 -3.43
C ARG A 529 9.90 0.45 -3.97
N GLY A 530 10.43 0.71 -5.16
CA GLY A 530 11.40 -0.14 -5.85
C GLY A 530 10.79 -1.01 -6.94
N GLY A 531 9.45 -0.94 -7.14
CA GLY A 531 8.75 -1.67 -8.19
C GLY A 531 8.25 -3.05 -7.77
N ILE A 532 7.54 -3.66 -8.69
CA ILE A 532 6.93 -4.98 -8.57
C ILE A 532 7.30 -5.80 -9.79
N CYS A 533 7.47 -7.10 -9.61
CA CYS A 533 7.69 -8.01 -10.73
C CYS A 533 6.83 -9.27 -10.62
N TYR A 534 6.56 -9.88 -11.77
CA TYR A 534 6.05 -11.25 -11.85
C TYR A 534 6.83 -12.02 -12.89
N LEU A 535 6.90 -13.32 -12.75
CA LEU A 535 7.75 -14.16 -13.61
C LEU A 535 7.06 -15.48 -13.93
N LEU A 536 7.48 -16.11 -15.03
CA LEU A 536 7.19 -17.51 -15.32
C LEU A 536 8.43 -18.36 -14.98
N TRP A 537 8.25 -19.22 -14.00
CA TRP A 537 9.15 -20.32 -13.72
C TRP A 537 8.59 -21.59 -14.37
N ASP A 538 9.44 -22.35 -15.09
CA ASP A 538 9.05 -23.53 -15.87
C ASP A 538 10.04 -24.66 -15.55
N ASP A 539 9.55 -25.71 -14.91
CA ASP A 539 10.39 -26.83 -14.43
C ASP A 539 11.22 -27.49 -15.54
N LYS A 540 10.70 -27.45 -16.77
CA LYS A 540 11.34 -28.04 -17.94
C LYS A 540 12.28 -27.09 -18.70
N TYR A 541 12.27 -25.80 -18.34
CA TYR A 541 13.10 -24.80 -19.00
C TYR A 541 14.54 -24.83 -18.49
N ASN A 542 15.49 -24.53 -19.37
CA ASN A 542 16.89 -24.35 -19.01
C ASN A 542 17.45 -23.13 -19.76
N ASN A 543 17.58 -22.00 -19.08
CA ASN A 543 18.04 -20.75 -19.67
C ASN A 543 19.54 -20.68 -19.92
N THR A 544 20.33 -21.68 -19.49
CA THR A 544 21.78 -21.78 -19.79
C THR A 544 22.06 -22.32 -21.16
N GLU A 545 21.08 -22.96 -21.81
CA GLU A 545 21.23 -23.42 -23.20
C GLU A 545 21.40 -22.20 -24.12
N SER A 546 22.21 -22.33 -25.14
CA SER A 546 22.57 -21.23 -26.05
C SER A 546 21.36 -20.62 -26.78
N THR A 547 20.31 -21.38 -26.96
CA THR A 547 19.05 -20.98 -27.62
C THR A 547 18.03 -20.42 -26.66
N ASN A 548 18.15 -20.66 -25.37
CA ASN A 548 17.17 -20.32 -24.35
C ASN A 548 17.68 -19.16 -23.49
N LYS A 549 17.10 -17.98 -23.66
CA LYS A 549 17.38 -16.81 -22.84
C LYS A 549 16.12 -16.37 -22.12
N ILE A 550 16.28 -15.79 -20.96
CA ILE A 550 15.15 -15.23 -20.22
C ILE A 550 14.62 -14.02 -20.98
N LYS A 551 13.33 -14.03 -21.32
CA LYS A 551 12.65 -12.86 -21.85
C LYS A 551 12.33 -11.92 -20.70
N ILE A 552 12.86 -10.70 -20.74
CA ILE A 552 12.67 -9.67 -19.74
C ILE A 552 11.83 -8.57 -20.36
N VAL A 553 10.68 -8.27 -19.76
CA VAL A 553 9.76 -7.22 -20.19
C VAL A 553 9.75 -6.16 -19.09
N THR A 554 10.31 -5.01 -19.37
CA THR A 554 10.28 -3.87 -18.45
C THR A 554 9.13 -2.96 -18.84
N HIS A 555 8.19 -2.75 -17.92
CA HIS A 555 7.05 -1.85 -18.06
C HIS A 555 7.47 -0.45 -17.58
N GLU A 556 7.53 0.48 -18.52
CA GLU A 556 7.88 1.90 -18.30
C GLU A 556 6.61 2.76 -18.21
N GLU A 557 6.78 4.06 -17.93
CA GLU A 557 5.69 5.04 -17.89
C GLU A 557 4.82 5.01 -19.16
N ALA A 558 3.53 5.30 -18.99
CA ALA A 558 2.53 5.42 -20.07
C ALA A 558 2.33 4.14 -20.92
N GLY A 559 2.50 2.96 -20.31
CA GLY A 559 2.26 1.68 -20.97
C GLY A 559 3.31 1.28 -22.01
N LYS A 560 4.47 1.92 -22.01
CA LYS A 560 5.60 1.52 -22.84
C LYS A 560 6.25 0.26 -22.27
N GLU A 561 6.60 -0.66 -23.14
CA GLU A 561 7.30 -1.88 -22.79
C GLU A 561 8.66 -1.94 -23.51
N TYR A 562 9.68 -2.28 -22.75
CA TYR A 562 11.00 -2.61 -23.30
C TYR A 562 11.25 -4.10 -23.11
N VAL A 563 11.51 -4.79 -24.22
CA VAL A 563 11.75 -6.25 -24.21
C VAL A 563 13.23 -6.54 -24.46
N ASP A 564 13.82 -7.34 -23.59
CA ASP A 564 15.20 -7.82 -23.68
C ASP A 564 15.24 -9.35 -23.57
N SER A 565 16.30 -9.96 -24.05
CA SER A 565 16.51 -11.42 -24.00
C SER A 565 17.92 -11.73 -23.52
N ARG A 566 18.07 -12.02 -22.22
CA ARG A 566 19.36 -12.23 -21.57
C ARG A 566 19.23 -13.07 -20.29
N LEU A 567 20.35 -13.41 -19.69
CA LEU A 567 20.37 -13.99 -18.34
C LEU A 567 20.11 -12.89 -17.30
N LEU A 568 19.63 -13.26 -16.12
CA LEU A 568 19.48 -12.34 -14.98
C LEU A 568 20.86 -11.91 -14.47
N ILE A 569 21.79 -12.84 -14.36
CA ILE A 569 23.18 -12.54 -14.05
C ILE A 569 23.86 -11.90 -15.26
N THR A 570 24.55 -10.80 -14.99
CA THR A 570 25.36 -10.08 -15.96
C THR A 570 26.68 -9.72 -15.30
N ARG A 571 27.82 -10.01 -15.94
CA ARG A 571 29.16 -9.63 -15.46
C ARG A 571 29.48 -10.15 -14.05
N ASP A 572 29.02 -11.34 -13.69
CA ASP A 572 29.17 -11.94 -12.35
C ASP A 572 28.75 -11.00 -11.20
N LEU A 573 27.80 -10.07 -11.49
CA LEU A 573 27.26 -9.18 -10.49
C LEU A 573 26.27 -9.90 -9.58
N ASP A 574 26.36 -9.60 -8.30
CA ASP A 574 25.46 -10.09 -7.26
C ASP A 574 24.11 -9.36 -7.21
N ILE A 575 23.75 -8.60 -8.26
CA ILE A 575 22.49 -7.86 -8.40
C ILE A 575 21.96 -7.98 -9.82
N PHE A 576 20.64 -7.82 -9.96
CA PHE A 576 20.00 -7.72 -11.26
C PHE A 576 20.00 -6.29 -11.79
N ILE A 577 20.59 -6.07 -12.96
CA ILE A 577 20.56 -4.78 -13.66
C ILE A 577 19.25 -4.70 -14.46
N ARG A 578 18.32 -3.85 -14.04
CA ARG A 578 16.99 -3.70 -14.68
C ARG A 578 17.07 -3.25 -16.12
N ASN A 579 17.86 -2.21 -16.38
CA ASN A 579 18.02 -1.66 -17.72
C ASN A 579 19.14 -2.39 -18.49
N GLY A 580 18.77 -3.24 -19.44
CA GLY A 580 19.73 -3.98 -20.26
C GLY A 580 20.70 -3.09 -21.07
N LYS A 581 20.27 -1.88 -21.47
CA LYS A 581 21.13 -0.91 -22.14
C LYS A 581 22.26 -0.37 -21.26
N ALA A 582 22.08 -0.44 -19.92
CA ALA A 582 23.11 -0.01 -18.98
C ALA A 582 24.33 -0.96 -18.95
N ILE A 583 24.21 -2.18 -19.44
CA ILE A 583 25.30 -3.16 -19.41
C ILE A 583 26.46 -2.68 -20.28
N SER A 584 26.20 -2.22 -21.50
CA SER A 584 27.24 -1.71 -22.40
C SER A 584 27.91 -0.42 -21.84
N ILE A 585 27.13 0.39 -21.11
CA ILE A 585 27.68 1.56 -20.41
C ILE A 585 28.62 1.11 -19.29
N LEU A 586 28.21 0.11 -18.50
CA LEU A 586 29.04 -0.43 -17.41
C LEU A 586 30.33 -1.06 -17.93
N ASP A 587 30.32 -1.73 -19.08
CA ASP A 587 31.52 -2.34 -19.69
C ASP A 587 32.56 -1.27 -20.02
N LYS A 588 32.14 -0.08 -20.42
CA LYS A 588 33.01 1.06 -20.72
C LYS A 588 33.46 1.85 -19.49
N VAL A 589 32.57 1.98 -18.50
CA VAL A 589 32.78 2.85 -17.35
C VAL A 589 33.48 2.14 -16.20
N MET A 590 33.15 0.87 -16.00
CA MET A 590 33.67 0.01 -14.92
C MET A 590 34.09 -1.36 -15.51
N PRO A 591 35.14 -1.44 -16.33
CA PRO A 591 35.59 -2.69 -16.89
C PRO A 591 35.92 -3.71 -15.79
N GLU A 592 35.76 -5.00 -16.09
CA GLU A 592 35.93 -6.10 -15.10
C GLU A 592 37.39 -6.31 -14.69
N ASP A 593 38.34 -5.73 -15.42
CA ASP A 593 39.77 -5.82 -15.13
C ASP A 593 40.22 -5.08 -13.85
N GLY A 594 39.29 -4.38 -13.18
CA GLY A 594 39.54 -3.63 -11.94
C GLY A 594 40.45 -2.41 -12.10
N THR A 595 40.71 -1.95 -13.32
CA THR A 595 41.57 -0.80 -13.59
C THR A 595 40.98 0.51 -13.08
N ILE A 596 39.65 0.59 -13.00
CA ILE A 596 38.90 1.76 -12.50
C ILE A 596 38.35 1.45 -11.10
N LYS A 597 38.70 2.31 -10.13
CA LYS A 597 38.20 2.18 -8.75
C LYS A 597 36.82 2.80 -8.61
N PRO A 598 35.89 2.17 -7.87
CA PRO A 598 34.58 2.68 -7.64
C PRO A 598 34.57 3.79 -6.55
N LEU A 599 33.61 4.70 -6.66
CA LEU A 599 33.40 5.77 -5.67
C LEU A 599 33.04 5.20 -4.28
N SER A 600 32.50 3.98 -4.21
CA SER A 600 32.24 3.25 -2.96
C SER A 600 33.45 3.18 -2.01
N ASP A 601 34.68 3.16 -2.56
CA ASP A 601 35.91 3.00 -1.80
C ASP A 601 36.25 4.25 -0.96
N ILE A 602 35.67 5.39 -1.30
CA ILE A 602 35.91 6.67 -0.62
C ILE A 602 34.67 7.22 0.08
N ILE A 603 33.62 6.40 0.24
CA ILE A 603 32.38 6.73 0.96
C ILE A 603 32.38 6.04 2.32
N SER A 604 32.05 6.79 3.35
CA SER A 604 31.97 6.28 4.72
C SER A 604 30.83 5.28 4.92
N PRO A 605 30.92 4.43 5.97
CA PRO A 605 29.75 3.73 6.47
C PRO A 605 28.69 4.70 7.01
N ARG A 606 27.49 4.20 7.32
CA ARG A 606 26.46 4.95 8.05
C ARG A 606 27.00 5.40 9.42
N LYS A 607 26.56 6.54 9.92
CA LYS A 607 27.03 7.18 11.15
C LYS A 607 28.56 7.46 11.11
N PRO A 608 29.04 8.25 10.17
CA PRO A 608 30.50 8.43 9.96
C PRO A 608 31.22 8.94 11.20
N PHE A 609 30.54 9.70 12.07
CA PHE A 609 31.08 10.27 13.29
C PHE A 609 30.44 9.69 14.57
N GLY A 610 29.65 8.61 14.45
CA GLY A 610 29.00 7.94 15.59
C GLY A 610 27.74 8.66 16.11
N LEU A 611 27.31 9.76 15.48
CA LEU A 611 26.20 10.60 15.93
C LEU A 611 24.88 10.19 15.31
N GLU A 612 23.81 10.03 16.14
CA GLU A 612 22.46 9.69 15.72
C GLU A 612 21.75 10.89 15.05
N GLY A 613 20.69 10.60 14.28
CA GLY A 613 19.93 11.65 13.59
C GLY A 613 19.19 12.61 14.53
N ASN A 614 18.81 12.16 15.72
CA ASN A 614 18.16 12.97 16.76
C ASN A 614 19.14 13.77 17.61
N PHE A 615 20.44 13.59 17.46
CA PHE A 615 21.48 14.33 18.21
C PHE A 615 21.32 15.86 18.06
N VAL A 616 20.71 16.34 16.99
CA VAL A 616 20.37 17.78 16.81
C VAL A 616 19.40 18.33 17.87
N LYS A 617 18.77 17.45 18.66
CA LYS A 617 17.90 17.81 19.81
C LYS A 617 18.58 17.60 21.17
N ASP A 618 19.80 17.12 21.16
CA ASP A 618 20.59 16.87 22.38
C ASP A 618 21.05 18.21 22.98
N PRO A 619 21.14 18.35 24.30
CA PRO A 619 21.69 19.52 24.97
C PRO A 619 23.13 19.86 24.57
N GLY A 620 23.89 18.89 24.06
CA GLY A 620 25.25 19.09 23.53
C GLY A 620 25.30 19.70 22.11
N PHE A 621 24.16 19.91 21.46
CA PHE A 621 24.08 20.60 20.16
C PHE A 621 23.68 22.06 20.35
N HIS A 622 24.57 22.99 20.00
CA HIS A 622 24.45 24.41 20.28
C HIS A 622 24.27 25.22 19.00
N ASN A 623 23.55 26.35 19.07
CA ASN A 623 23.37 27.27 17.95
C ASN A 623 24.56 28.21 17.75
N SER A 624 25.43 28.37 18.76
CA SER A 624 26.67 29.15 18.71
C SER A 624 27.82 28.33 19.29
N GLU A 625 29.07 28.77 19.04
CA GLU A 625 30.27 28.17 19.63
C GLU A 625 30.56 28.66 21.05
N ASP A 626 29.75 29.59 21.55
CA ASP A 626 29.94 30.18 22.89
C ASP A 626 29.81 29.14 23.98
N GLY A 627 30.80 29.09 24.86
CA GLY A 627 30.85 28.18 26.01
C GLY A 627 31.39 26.78 25.67
N LEU A 628 31.77 26.50 24.44
CA LEU A 628 32.47 25.27 24.05
C LEU A 628 33.97 25.45 24.12
N SER A 629 34.68 24.43 24.51
CA SER A 629 36.16 24.44 24.65
C SER A 629 36.86 24.18 23.29
N THR A 630 36.30 23.21 22.54
CA THR A 630 36.82 22.82 21.24
C THR A 630 35.66 22.67 20.25
N PRO A 631 35.02 23.81 19.87
CA PRO A 631 33.83 23.77 19.02
C PRO A 631 34.17 23.28 17.61
N ILE A 632 33.28 22.40 17.09
CA ILE A 632 33.25 21.96 15.71
C ILE A 632 31.85 22.10 15.15
N ILE A 633 31.75 22.30 13.84
CA ILE A 633 30.45 22.40 13.16
C ILE A 633 29.85 21.01 13.01
N CYS A 634 28.55 20.85 13.37
CA CYS A 634 27.81 19.62 13.17
C CYS A 634 26.60 19.83 12.26
N TYR A 635 26.50 19.01 11.20
CA TYR A 635 25.39 19.01 10.26
C TYR A 635 24.43 17.85 10.56
N GLY A 636 23.13 18.14 10.58
CA GLY A 636 22.15 17.15 10.97
C GLY A 636 20.82 17.21 10.19
N LYS A 637 19.83 16.47 10.69
CA LYS A 637 18.50 16.34 10.11
C LYS A 637 17.82 17.72 9.93
N ALA A 638 16.98 17.86 8.90
CA ALA A 638 16.22 19.07 8.60
C ALA A 638 17.09 20.31 8.33
N LYS A 639 18.28 20.11 7.72
CA LYS A 639 19.27 21.16 7.43
C LYS A 639 19.83 21.83 8.69
N ALA A 640 19.75 21.16 9.85
CA ALA A 640 20.34 21.68 11.08
C ALA A 640 21.86 21.86 10.90
N ARG A 641 22.37 23.02 11.32
CA ARG A 641 23.78 23.35 11.40
C ARG A 641 24.00 24.01 12.75
N GLY A 642 24.87 23.44 13.56
CA GLY A 642 25.19 23.94 14.91
C GLY A 642 26.60 23.61 15.28
N PHE A 643 26.92 23.77 16.56
CA PHE A 643 28.24 23.54 17.14
C PHE A 643 28.17 22.49 18.24
N ILE A 644 29.19 21.64 18.32
CA ILE A 644 29.32 20.62 19.35
C ILE A 644 30.75 20.60 19.86
N GLU A 645 30.95 20.06 21.05
CA GLU A 645 32.30 19.74 21.50
C GLU A 645 32.92 18.65 20.62
N ARG A 646 34.20 18.82 20.25
CA ARG A 646 34.93 17.83 19.46
C ARG A 646 34.94 16.44 20.14
N SER A 647 34.95 16.41 21.47
CA SER A 647 34.89 15.18 22.26
C SER A 647 33.57 14.41 22.16
N SER A 648 32.52 15.03 21.65
CA SER A 648 31.24 14.38 21.39
C SER A 648 31.28 13.44 20.17
N VAL A 649 32.30 13.54 19.31
CA VAL A 649 32.48 12.66 18.16
C VAL A 649 33.00 11.31 18.62
N LEU A 650 32.22 10.25 18.36
CA LEU A 650 32.45 8.89 18.85
C LEU A 650 33.31 8.03 17.91
N SER A 651 33.42 8.42 16.62
CA SER A 651 34.12 7.66 15.59
C SER A 651 34.80 8.59 14.61
N HIS A 652 35.94 8.19 14.07
CA HIS A 652 36.64 8.85 12.96
C HIS A 652 36.90 10.35 13.19
N ALA A 653 37.35 10.70 14.41
CA ALA A 653 37.70 12.09 14.76
C ALA A 653 38.79 12.66 13.85
N GLU A 654 39.61 11.83 13.23
CA GLU A 654 40.64 12.21 12.24
C GLU A 654 40.05 12.79 10.95
N TRP A 655 38.78 12.50 10.62
CA TRP A 655 38.14 13.07 9.44
C TRP A 655 37.58 14.48 9.67
N ILE A 656 37.54 14.96 10.93
CA ILE A 656 37.02 16.29 11.25
C ILE A 656 37.82 17.37 10.50
N ASP A 657 39.13 17.27 10.50
CA ASP A 657 40.04 18.32 10.00
C ASP A 657 40.38 18.19 8.50
N THR A 658 39.65 17.31 7.78
CA THR A 658 39.84 17.15 6.32
C THR A 658 38.74 17.86 5.55
N TRP A 659 39.03 18.31 4.32
CA TRP A 659 38.01 18.64 3.34
C TRP A 659 37.32 17.36 2.88
N LYS A 660 35.99 17.38 2.81
CA LYS A 660 35.15 16.26 2.45
C LYS A 660 33.84 16.73 1.81
N VAL A 661 33.07 15.83 1.27
CA VAL A 661 31.72 16.10 0.78
C VAL A 661 30.72 15.35 1.66
N TYR A 662 29.69 16.04 2.12
CA TYR A 662 28.55 15.42 2.78
C TYR A 662 27.47 15.10 1.76
N MET A 663 26.93 13.90 1.85
CA MET A 663 25.94 13.34 0.95
C MET A 663 24.76 12.83 1.78
N PRO A 664 23.51 13.21 1.46
CA PRO A 664 22.34 12.67 2.14
C PRO A 664 22.31 11.14 2.08
N TYR A 665 22.08 10.49 3.24
CA TYR A 665 21.89 9.04 3.31
C TYR A 665 20.62 8.60 2.57
N ALA A 666 19.57 9.43 2.53
CA ALA A 666 18.34 9.19 1.80
C ALA A 666 18.20 10.16 0.63
N ASN A 667 17.95 9.62 -0.56
CA ASN A 667 17.59 10.34 -1.79
C ASN A 667 16.74 9.45 -2.69
N ASN A 668 16.06 10.01 -3.67
CA ASN A 668 15.10 9.29 -4.51
C ASN A 668 15.69 8.75 -5.83
N ILE A 669 16.97 8.97 -6.10
CA ILE A 669 17.64 8.47 -7.32
C ILE A 669 17.46 6.95 -7.44
N GLY A 670 17.00 6.48 -8.61
CA GLY A 670 16.75 5.06 -8.87
C GLY A 670 15.48 4.51 -8.22
N THR A 671 14.56 5.38 -7.76
CA THR A 671 13.22 5.01 -7.32
C THR A 671 12.17 5.53 -8.31
N GLU A 672 10.92 5.16 -8.11
CA GLU A 672 9.76 5.60 -8.89
C GLU A 672 9.43 7.09 -8.72
N LEU A 673 9.99 7.77 -7.73
CA LEU A 673 9.70 9.16 -7.44
C LEU A 673 10.36 10.10 -8.45
N ASN A 674 9.67 11.20 -8.75
CA ASN A 674 10.06 12.18 -9.76
C ASN A 674 11.18 13.14 -9.34
N ASP A 675 12.06 12.74 -8.41
CA ASP A 675 13.14 13.55 -7.85
C ASP A 675 14.45 12.76 -7.82
N ASP A 676 15.34 13.06 -8.76
CA ASP A 676 16.69 12.47 -8.85
C ASP A 676 17.77 13.37 -8.21
N ASN A 677 17.42 14.20 -7.26
CA ASN A 677 18.33 15.17 -6.66
C ASN A 677 19.40 14.53 -5.79
N GLN A 678 20.66 14.83 -6.08
CA GLN A 678 21.83 14.49 -5.27
C GLN A 678 22.31 15.75 -4.52
N ASN A 679 21.69 16.01 -3.37
CA ASN A 679 21.92 17.22 -2.58
C ASN A 679 23.22 17.14 -1.75
N THR A 680 24.38 17.02 -2.43
CA THR A 680 25.69 17.04 -1.80
C THR A 680 26.12 18.47 -1.44
N PHE A 681 26.91 18.62 -0.38
CA PHE A 681 27.53 19.89 0.03
C PHE A 681 28.92 19.68 0.62
N ILE A 682 29.67 20.77 0.72
CA ILE A 682 31.04 20.72 1.20
C ILE A 682 31.08 20.60 2.73
N GLY A 683 31.88 19.68 3.24
CA GLY A 683 32.28 19.58 4.63
C GLY A 683 33.65 20.19 4.81
N GLU A 684 33.70 21.38 5.41
CA GLU A 684 34.93 22.09 5.73
C GLU A 684 35.73 21.40 6.85
N PRO A 685 37.06 21.63 6.94
CA PRO A 685 37.84 21.28 8.14
C PRO A 685 37.20 21.86 9.41
N GLY A 686 37.20 21.09 10.49
CA GLY A 686 36.50 21.45 11.72
C GLY A 686 34.99 21.09 11.68
N SER A 687 34.56 20.19 10.80
CA SER A 687 33.14 19.79 10.70
C SER A 687 32.92 18.29 10.79
N CYS A 688 31.73 17.91 11.29
CA CYS A 688 31.20 16.55 11.34
C CYS A 688 29.71 16.53 10.91
N CYS A 689 29.10 15.35 10.88
CA CYS A 689 27.67 15.21 10.60
C CYS A 689 27.06 14.06 11.41
N THR A 690 25.72 14.10 11.56
CA THR A 690 24.96 12.98 12.08
C THR A 690 24.76 11.90 11.01
N GLU A 691 24.14 10.76 11.36
CA GLU A 691 23.82 9.66 10.44
C GLU A 691 22.93 10.06 9.25
N THR A 692 22.39 11.28 9.24
CA THR A 692 21.60 11.83 8.14
C THR A 692 22.45 11.96 6.86
N PHE A 693 23.77 12.09 7.03
CA PHE A 693 24.72 12.24 5.92
C PHE A 693 25.82 11.18 5.99
N LEU A 694 26.36 10.85 4.82
CA LEU A 694 27.61 10.12 4.67
C LEU A 694 28.73 11.10 4.31
N SER A 695 29.98 10.73 4.67
CA SER A 695 31.18 11.48 4.33
C SER A 695 31.84 10.85 3.09
N VAL A 696 32.18 11.66 2.10
CA VAL A 696 32.82 11.22 0.84
C VAL A 696 34.15 11.93 0.67
N GLY A 697 35.19 11.19 0.29
CA GLY A 697 36.51 11.71 -0.01
C GLY A 697 37.33 12.13 1.20
N HIS A 698 36.91 11.83 2.42
CA HIS A 698 37.56 12.19 3.68
C HIS A 698 39.01 11.66 3.81
N THR A 699 39.38 10.64 3.03
CA THR A 699 40.72 10.03 3.00
C THR A 699 41.62 10.51 1.86
N LEU A 700 41.09 11.35 0.96
CA LEU A 700 41.83 11.76 -0.27
C LEU A 700 42.73 12.96 -0.11
N GLY A 701 42.78 13.63 1.05
CA GLY A 701 43.52 14.85 1.22
C GLY A 701 43.01 15.99 0.32
N LEU A 702 41.71 16.13 0.15
CA LEU A 702 41.09 17.12 -0.71
C LEU A 702 41.41 18.54 -0.26
N SER A 703 41.49 19.47 -1.23
CA SER A 703 41.38 20.91 -1.01
C SER A 703 39.92 21.35 -1.16
N GLU A 704 39.61 22.59 -0.82
CA GLU A 704 38.27 23.16 -1.05
C GLU A 704 37.85 23.03 -2.54
N THR A 705 38.76 23.29 -3.47
CA THR A 705 38.48 23.21 -4.92
C THR A 705 38.19 21.77 -5.35
N THR A 706 39.00 20.81 -4.92
CA THR A 706 38.80 19.40 -5.30
C THR A 706 37.56 18.80 -4.63
N ALA A 707 37.21 19.23 -3.41
CA ALA A 707 35.95 18.87 -2.75
C ALA A 707 34.74 19.43 -3.52
N LYS A 708 34.80 20.68 -4.01
CA LYS A 708 33.76 21.25 -4.88
C LYS A 708 33.63 20.48 -6.20
N ASN A 709 34.73 20.07 -6.81
CA ASN A 709 34.72 19.27 -8.04
C ASN A 709 34.09 17.86 -7.80
N LEU A 710 34.44 17.19 -6.69
CA LEU A 710 33.85 15.93 -6.31
C LEU A 710 32.34 16.08 -6.09
N SER A 711 31.89 17.11 -5.36
CA SER A 711 30.47 17.38 -5.14
C SER A 711 29.73 17.61 -6.47
N ASN A 712 30.31 18.38 -7.39
CA ASN A 712 29.73 18.64 -8.71
C ASN A 712 29.69 17.38 -9.58
N TYR A 713 30.74 16.54 -9.53
CA TYR A 713 30.79 15.27 -10.22
C TYR A 713 29.63 14.33 -9.79
N MET A 714 29.41 14.18 -8.48
CA MET A 714 28.34 13.37 -7.95
C MET A 714 26.94 13.85 -8.37
N ARG A 715 26.79 15.10 -8.76
CA ARG A 715 25.53 15.71 -9.23
C ARG A 715 25.27 15.53 -10.72
N THR A 716 26.26 15.09 -11.51
CA THR A 716 26.09 14.86 -12.95
C THR A 716 25.01 13.79 -13.20
N LYS A 717 24.33 13.86 -14.33
CA LYS A 717 23.41 12.80 -14.76
C LYS A 717 24.13 11.48 -14.91
N PHE A 718 25.36 11.50 -15.42
CA PHE A 718 26.22 10.32 -15.54
C PHE A 718 26.41 9.60 -14.20
N ALA A 719 26.83 10.31 -13.15
CA ALA A 719 27.05 9.69 -11.83
C ALA A 719 25.77 9.21 -11.19
N ARG A 720 24.67 9.97 -11.32
CA ARG A 720 23.34 9.59 -10.80
C ARG A 720 22.76 8.39 -11.53
N PHE A 721 22.95 8.28 -12.84
CA PHE A 721 22.55 7.10 -13.61
C PHE A 721 23.27 5.84 -13.12
N LEU A 722 24.58 5.89 -12.98
CA LEU A 722 25.36 4.76 -12.49
C LEU A 722 24.97 4.38 -11.05
N LEU A 723 24.69 5.38 -10.21
CA LEU A 723 24.13 5.14 -8.87
C LEU A 723 22.79 4.41 -8.92
N SER A 724 21.88 4.81 -9.82
CA SER A 724 20.53 4.21 -9.93
C SER A 724 20.55 2.73 -10.28
N LEU A 725 21.62 2.24 -10.94
CA LEU A 725 21.74 0.82 -11.32
C LEU A 725 21.90 -0.12 -10.11
N ALA A 726 22.50 0.36 -9.02
CA ALA A 726 22.70 -0.42 -7.80
C ALA A 726 21.79 -0.01 -6.65
N LYS A 727 20.90 0.97 -6.85
CA LYS A 727 20.08 1.56 -5.80
C LYS A 727 18.60 1.52 -6.19
N ILE A 728 17.82 0.68 -5.51
CA ILE A 728 16.37 0.51 -5.70
C ILE A 728 15.55 0.95 -4.49
N SER A 729 16.18 1.58 -3.50
CA SER A 729 15.51 2.12 -2.31
C SER A 729 15.98 3.54 -2.06
N GLN A 730 15.29 4.27 -1.19
CA GLN A 730 15.70 5.63 -0.83
C GLN A 730 17.08 5.74 -0.14
N HIS A 731 17.66 4.64 0.34
CA HIS A 731 18.93 4.67 1.09
C HIS A 731 20.14 4.53 0.17
N GLY A 732 21.01 5.56 0.16
CA GLY A 732 22.30 5.54 -0.51
C GLY A 732 23.40 5.08 0.46
N THR A 733 23.82 3.83 0.38
CA THR A 733 24.97 3.30 1.12
C THR A 733 26.25 3.37 0.27
N SER A 734 27.43 3.18 0.85
CA SER A 734 28.69 3.09 0.06
C SER A 734 28.56 2.05 -1.07
N LYS A 735 27.98 0.88 -0.80
CA LYS A 735 27.79 -0.20 -1.79
C LYS A 735 26.96 0.23 -3.01
N THR A 736 26.03 1.17 -2.88
CA THR A 736 25.22 1.64 -4.01
C THR A 736 26.03 2.46 -5.03
N TYR A 737 27.21 2.97 -4.65
CA TYR A 737 28.12 3.72 -5.53
C TYR A 737 29.19 2.87 -6.24
N ARG A 738 29.05 1.56 -6.22
CA ARG A 738 30.03 0.62 -6.79
C ARG A 738 30.20 0.73 -8.31
N PHE A 739 29.26 1.32 -9.02
CA PHE A 739 29.32 1.55 -10.46
C PHE A 739 29.73 2.97 -10.83
N VAL A 740 29.88 3.86 -9.88
CA VAL A 740 30.32 5.22 -10.11
C VAL A 740 31.83 5.28 -10.04
N PRO A 741 32.55 5.57 -11.14
CA PRO A 741 34.02 5.55 -11.15
C PRO A 741 34.62 6.71 -10.37
N ILE A 742 35.78 6.49 -9.76
CA ILE A 742 36.63 7.60 -9.31
C ILE A 742 37.30 8.24 -10.51
N VAL A 743 37.19 9.57 -10.60
CA VAL A 743 37.83 10.39 -11.64
C VAL A 743 38.84 11.37 -11.02
N ASP A 744 39.65 12.04 -11.82
CA ASP A 744 40.55 13.09 -11.28
C ASP A 744 39.76 14.33 -10.84
N PHE A 745 39.69 14.57 -9.54
CA PHE A 745 38.98 15.74 -8.98
C PHE A 745 39.74 17.08 -9.07
N ASN A 746 40.96 17.09 -9.61
CA ASN A 746 41.60 18.33 -9.99
C ASN A 746 40.90 19.00 -11.19
N GLU A 747 40.13 18.22 -11.95
CA GLU A 747 39.33 18.71 -13.06
C GLU A 747 37.86 18.93 -12.64
N LYS A 748 37.22 19.93 -13.27
CA LYS A 748 35.76 20.10 -13.21
C LYS A 748 35.10 19.23 -14.29
N TRP A 749 34.33 18.24 -13.88
CA TRP A 749 33.61 17.34 -14.77
C TRP A 749 32.21 17.87 -15.09
N THR A 750 31.80 17.68 -16.35
CA THR A 750 30.44 17.84 -16.87
C THR A 750 30.00 16.51 -17.51
N ASP A 751 28.72 16.35 -17.77
CA ASP A 751 28.18 15.14 -18.41
C ASP A 751 28.87 14.92 -19.79
N GLU A 752 29.01 15.93 -20.61
CA GLU A 752 29.65 15.85 -21.94
C GLU A 752 31.13 15.42 -21.85
N LYS A 753 31.87 15.92 -20.87
CA LYS A 753 33.27 15.50 -20.66
C LYS A 753 33.36 14.04 -20.25
N LEU A 754 32.42 13.60 -19.40
CA LEU A 754 32.33 12.18 -18.93
C LEU A 754 31.96 11.26 -20.08
N TYR A 755 30.94 11.61 -20.87
CA TYR A 755 30.54 10.83 -22.04
C TYR A 755 31.70 10.65 -23.02
N LYS A 756 32.45 11.71 -23.29
CA LYS A 756 33.63 11.66 -24.15
C LYS A 756 34.76 10.82 -23.54
N LYS A 757 35.02 10.98 -22.23
CA LYS A 757 36.09 10.24 -21.52
C LYS A 757 35.87 8.75 -21.62
N PHE A 758 34.63 8.27 -21.44
CA PHE A 758 34.27 6.86 -21.44
C PHE A 758 33.85 6.35 -22.83
N GLY A 759 33.90 7.17 -23.88
CA GLY A 759 33.59 6.77 -25.25
C GLY A 759 32.17 6.26 -25.43
N LEU A 760 31.20 6.91 -24.77
CA LEU A 760 29.78 6.52 -24.87
C LEU A 760 29.22 6.85 -26.25
N SER A 761 28.42 5.93 -26.80
CA SER A 761 27.68 6.15 -28.04
C SER A 761 26.49 7.11 -27.83
N GLN A 762 25.93 7.63 -28.91
CA GLN A 762 24.78 8.52 -28.82
C GLN A 762 23.55 7.80 -28.19
N GLU A 763 23.39 6.50 -28.43
CA GLU A 763 22.31 5.70 -27.81
C GLU A 763 22.48 5.56 -26.30
N GLU A 764 23.73 5.33 -25.85
CA GLU A 764 24.09 5.23 -24.43
C GLU A 764 23.91 6.60 -23.72
N ILE A 765 24.32 7.69 -24.38
CA ILE A 765 24.09 9.05 -23.90
C ILE A 765 22.59 9.33 -23.76
N ASN A 766 21.79 9.01 -24.79
CA ASN A 766 20.36 9.19 -24.76
C ASN A 766 19.72 8.35 -23.61
N CYS A 767 20.21 7.14 -23.37
CA CYS A 767 19.75 6.32 -22.25
C CYS A 767 19.97 7.04 -20.91
N ILE A 768 21.15 7.62 -20.67
CA ILE A 768 21.44 8.39 -19.45
C ILE A 768 20.57 9.64 -19.35
N GLU A 769 20.49 10.39 -20.44
CA GLU A 769 19.77 11.69 -20.49
C GLU A 769 18.26 11.54 -20.25
N THR A 770 17.66 10.44 -20.72
CA THR A 770 16.23 10.16 -20.56
C THR A 770 15.91 9.49 -19.22
N SER A 771 16.84 8.70 -18.65
CA SER A 771 16.61 7.98 -17.40
C SER A 771 16.72 8.86 -16.15
N ILE A 772 17.47 9.97 -16.23
CA ILE A 772 17.76 10.82 -15.07
C ILE A 772 17.21 12.23 -15.27
N LYS A 773 16.37 12.66 -14.37
CA LYS A 773 15.75 14.00 -14.39
C LYS A 773 16.78 15.09 -14.09
N PRO A 774 16.60 16.32 -14.64
CA PRO A 774 17.44 17.45 -14.27
C PRO A 774 17.31 17.76 -12.76
N MET A 775 18.39 18.29 -12.18
CA MET A 775 18.39 18.82 -10.80
C MET A 775 17.89 20.25 -10.76
#